data_511387eba3a8ade3145b3a95ce46aa22
#
_entry.id   511387eba3a8ade3145b3a95ce46aa22
#
_cell.length_a   1.000
_cell.length_b   1.000
_cell.length_c   1.000
_cell.angle_alpha   90.00
_cell.angle_beta   90.00
_cell.angle_gamma   90.00
#
_symmetry.space_group_name_H-M   'P 1'
#
loop_
_entity.id
_entity.type
_entity.pdbx_description
1 polymer ?
#
loop_
_entity_poly.entity_id
_entity_poly.type
_entity_poly.pdbx_seq_one_letter_code
_entity_poly.pdbx_strand_id
1 'polypeptide(L)'
;MSVPRSLMQSGTLAATLLCATAPAAKAGHEVPYYPSFYPQEIRIEPLDPGAAAREFSNAKDPLHAYLGAIPQFSGEMPSYLKSVVSLRSFITVSVNPQRAQGREARCRAIENAANALVSHPDVVPHRYPITPYHADYIGHADRDADTKPSVLSAADADVPVTVRAQNAGSEDMVLHRLALHPTDWDIRFDEVAVNEVLRTANVGFNAWPAPPWVKEGWFQAYHLLQPAVSGAAERKHADELYRRLVEADYRDPAERLNIARDLIMELTRGCDRAVIGYRLRREFYTDDFSNGIENIAVDSQFGFNSAVVLRTLKLKDLPWNGWLRLGIDIRATAAWNPVAGFTDAPGRLVWAIVGDDAFLAVPYNSLWAPNRAEVRPTEQSTLQSIRVPADALVPEPGTGRLVPIGVGGSAMTKVVYRVLASSFQDGSEMETADLIYPYAFAYRWGSSPAATTFDAEVSAATSLMRDRLRGVRVIGVEESKLPIADLVFTYRSPIVEVYVDAIPTDEHEDALVAPPWSSVPWHVLALMEAAVEREIAAFSQSEAKRRNLPWLDLARDPAQRDKLRALINEFAAAGYRPAALESLVSAQAATARWQALDQFVEANNHLLVTNGPYRLRSFSPDVYTFDVIREFTYPVGLGTFDFYAYPAKAFVTRVEHIGNRILVTADAEIALKQQRDRRIVRVSLKRDTLREMLPIRPVARYVLLGENGMVVAAGGASREDDGRFAVSLPPNLPAGNYTVFTAIFLDGNTINPTIGRMDFRSN
;
A
#
# COMPACT_ATOMS: atom_id res chain seq x y z
N MET A 1 -28.89 39.36 73.58
CA MET A 1 -28.08 38.18 73.35
C MET A 1 -27.53 38.26 71.94
N SER A 2 -26.26 38.70 71.80
CA SER A 2 -25.57 38.94 70.55
C SER A 2 -24.76 37.68 70.18
N VAL A 3 -25.12 37.07 69.06
CA VAL A 3 -24.36 35.96 68.43
C VAL A 3 -23.14 36.57 67.73
N PRO A 4 -21.92 36.09 67.92
CA PRO A 4 -20.74 36.71 67.32
C PRO A 4 -20.66 36.45 65.81
N ARG A 5 -20.48 37.50 65.07
CA ARG A 5 -20.32 37.56 63.61
C ARG A 5 -19.08 36.81 63.04
N SER A 6 -18.26 36.19 63.89
CA SER A 6 -16.99 35.52 63.49
C SER A 6 -17.12 34.14 62.92
N LEU A 7 -18.23 33.45 63.12
CA LEU A 7 -18.44 32.05 62.62
C LEU A 7 -18.99 31.99 61.18
N MET A 8 -19.55 33.09 60.66
CA MET A 8 -20.08 33.13 59.31
C MET A 8 -19.02 33.44 58.22
N GLN A 9 -17.92 34.09 58.62
CA GLN A 9 -16.82 34.42 57.67
C GLN A 9 -15.87 33.22 57.43
N SER A 10 -15.73 32.31 58.39
CA SER A 10 -14.88 31.14 58.22
C SER A 10 -15.50 30.05 57.35
N GLY A 11 -16.82 29.96 57.30
CA GLY A 11 -17.54 29.02 56.42
C GLY A 11 -17.49 29.38 54.96
N THR A 12 -17.51 30.69 54.66
CA THR A 12 -17.48 31.17 53.26
C THR A 12 -16.07 31.10 52.65
N LEU A 13 -15.01 31.25 53.47
CA LEU A 13 -13.63 31.11 53.02
C LEU A 13 -13.26 29.65 52.73
N ALA A 14 -13.77 28.74 53.55
CA ALA A 14 -13.54 27.28 53.32
C ALA A 14 -14.27 26.76 52.08
N ALA A 15 -15.47 27.25 51.82
CA ALA A 15 -16.20 26.86 50.59
C ALA A 15 -15.56 27.46 49.31
N THR A 16 -14.99 28.68 49.41
CA THR A 16 -14.28 29.29 48.24
C THR A 16 -12.90 28.67 48.02
N LEU A 17 -12.21 28.21 49.03
CA LEU A 17 -10.94 27.48 48.84
C LEU A 17 -11.15 26.05 48.31
N LEU A 18 -12.25 25.38 48.64
CA LEU A 18 -12.56 24.05 48.08
C LEU A 18 -13.00 24.11 46.59
N CYS A 19 -13.59 25.22 46.17
CA CYS A 19 -13.90 25.41 44.74
C CYS A 19 -12.67 25.84 43.89
N ALA A 20 -11.63 26.40 44.52
CA ALA A 20 -10.42 26.84 43.81
C ALA A 20 -9.38 25.73 43.60
N THR A 21 -9.55 24.55 44.22
CA THR A 21 -8.64 23.40 44.11
C THR A 21 -9.23 22.20 43.38
N ALA A 22 -10.43 22.31 42.82
CA ALA A 22 -10.92 21.29 41.88
C ALA A 22 -10.06 21.39 40.63
N PRO A 23 -9.24 20.38 40.26
CA PRO A 23 -8.56 20.39 38.97
C PRO A 23 -9.64 20.51 37.92
N ALA A 24 -9.47 21.47 36.99
CA ALA A 24 -10.34 21.58 35.84
C ALA A 24 -10.34 20.21 35.16
N ALA A 25 -11.48 19.51 35.20
CA ALA A 25 -11.63 18.24 34.51
C ALA A 25 -11.51 18.55 33.00
N LYS A 26 -10.33 18.27 32.44
CA LYS A 26 -10.16 18.33 31.00
C LYS A 26 -11.08 17.31 30.36
N ALA A 27 -11.84 17.71 29.37
CA ALA A 27 -12.65 16.79 28.59
C ALA A 27 -11.73 15.69 28.02
N GLY A 28 -12.17 14.42 28.08
CA GLY A 28 -11.32 13.26 27.74
C GLY A 28 -10.74 13.28 26.33
N HIS A 29 -11.35 14.03 25.39
CA HIS A 29 -10.85 14.24 24.03
C HIS A 29 -9.70 15.25 23.92
N GLU A 30 -9.37 15.97 24.98
CA GLU A 30 -8.22 16.89 25.04
C GLU A 30 -6.96 16.23 25.61
N VAL A 31 -7.04 14.95 26.03
CA VAL A 31 -5.87 14.23 26.52
C VAL A 31 -5.02 13.83 25.32
N PRO A 32 -3.87 14.48 25.08
CA PRO A 32 -3.06 14.29 23.88
C PRO A 32 -2.34 12.92 23.82
N TYR A 33 -2.68 11.99 24.68
CA TYR A 33 -1.90 10.80 24.97
C TYR A 33 -2.68 9.49 24.88
N TYR A 34 -3.87 9.50 24.27
CA TYR A 34 -4.43 8.24 23.82
C TYR A 34 -3.79 7.86 22.50
N PRO A 35 -2.83 6.94 22.48
CA PRO A 35 -2.16 6.51 21.27
C PRO A 35 -3.07 5.57 20.52
N SER A 36 -4.10 6.10 19.90
CA SER A 36 -5.02 5.30 19.10
C SER A 36 -5.61 6.17 17.99
N PHE A 37 -6.09 5.52 16.96
CA PHE A 37 -6.77 6.19 15.87
C PHE A 37 -8.18 6.62 16.29
N TYR A 38 -8.81 7.46 15.46
CA TYR A 38 -10.00 8.20 15.87
C TYR A 38 -11.23 7.34 16.18
N PRO A 39 -11.72 6.40 15.33
CA PRO A 39 -12.92 5.65 15.68
C PRO A 39 -12.73 4.71 16.87
N GLN A 40 -13.71 4.68 17.77
CA GLN A 40 -13.78 3.76 18.90
C GLN A 40 -14.05 2.32 18.45
N GLU A 41 -14.93 2.19 17.46
CA GLU A 41 -15.38 0.93 16.90
C GLU A 41 -15.43 1.07 15.37
N ILE A 42 -15.02 0.01 14.67
CA ILE A 42 -15.19 -0.12 13.23
C ILE A 42 -16.08 -1.32 12.95
N ARG A 43 -17.15 -1.12 12.15
CA ARG A 43 -18.00 -2.18 11.61
C ARG A 43 -17.83 -2.28 10.12
N ILE A 44 -17.63 -3.48 9.61
CA ILE A 44 -17.67 -3.79 8.17
C ILE A 44 -18.90 -4.62 7.90
N GLU A 45 -19.72 -4.17 6.97
CA GLU A 45 -20.99 -4.81 6.60
C GLU A 45 -20.98 -5.15 5.10
N PRO A 46 -21.02 -6.44 4.72
CA PRO A 46 -21.26 -6.82 3.33
C PRO A 46 -22.69 -6.41 2.90
N LEU A 47 -22.77 -5.45 2.00
CA LEU A 47 -24.05 -4.85 1.55
C LEU A 47 -24.12 -4.85 0.02
N ASP A 48 -25.25 -5.24 -0.55
CA ASP A 48 -25.51 -4.96 -1.95
C ASP A 48 -25.72 -3.45 -2.21
N PRO A 49 -25.58 -2.96 -3.46
CA PRO A 49 -25.67 -1.53 -3.75
C PRO A 49 -27.01 -0.88 -3.34
N GLY A 50 -28.11 -1.62 -3.36
CA GLY A 50 -29.42 -1.12 -2.92
C GLY A 50 -29.52 -1.04 -1.40
N ALA A 51 -28.97 -2.03 -0.69
CA ALA A 51 -28.85 -1.98 0.78
C ALA A 51 -27.96 -0.83 1.22
N ALA A 52 -26.81 -0.63 0.58
CA ALA A 52 -25.92 0.48 0.86
C ALA A 52 -26.61 1.85 0.71
N ALA A 53 -27.40 2.03 -0.34
CA ALA A 53 -28.16 3.28 -0.53
C ALA A 53 -29.18 3.51 0.59
N ARG A 54 -29.88 2.45 1.07
CA ARG A 54 -30.79 2.55 2.22
C ARG A 54 -30.05 2.90 3.51
N GLU A 55 -28.91 2.27 3.75
CA GLU A 55 -28.11 2.51 4.96
C GLU A 55 -27.46 3.91 4.99
N PHE A 56 -27.07 4.47 3.86
CA PHE A 56 -26.67 5.88 3.78
C PHE A 56 -27.82 6.84 4.18
N SER A 57 -29.05 6.46 3.90
CA SER A 57 -30.25 7.25 4.22
C SER A 57 -30.79 6.99 5.63
N ASN A 58 -30.19 6.11 6.41
CA ASN A 58 -30.61 5.75 7.76
C ASN A 58 -30.27 6.88 8.75
N ALA A 59 -31.28 7.62 9.20
CA ALA A 59 -31.08 8.80 10.07
C ALA A 59 -30.56 8.44 11.48
N LYS A 60 -30.69 7.18 11.94
CA LYS A 60 -30.29 6.78 13.29
C LYS A 60 -28.87 6.27 13.37
N ASP A 61 -28.46 5.53 12.35
CA ASP A 61 -27.13 4.89 12.30
C ASP A 61 -26.70 4.81 10.83
N PRO A 62 -26.25 5.95 10.24
CA PRO A 62 -25.95 6.02 8.83
C PRO A 62 -24.67 5.25 8.46
N LEU A 63 -24.62 4.74 7.24
CA LEU A 63 -23.40 4.23 6.66
C LEU A 63 -22.44 5.40 6.40
N HIS A 64 -21.16 5.26 6.76
CA HIS A 64 -20.19 6.32 6.59
C HIS A 64 -19.41 6.24 5.27
N ALA A 65 -19.10 5.02 4.80
CA ALA A 65 -18.49 4.81 3.49
C ALA A 65 -18.92 3.47 2.88
N TYR A 66 -18.87 3.39 1.54
CA TYR A 66 -19.20 2.18 0.77
C TYR A 66 -18.11 1.91 -0.26
N LEU A 67 -17.56 0.70 -0.21
CA LEU A 67 -16.41 0.24 -0.98
C LEU A 67 -16.86 -0.77 -2.04
N GLY A 68 -16.23 -0.69 -3.21
CA GLY A 68 -16.33 -1.71 -4.26
C GLY A 68 -17.35 -1.42 -5.34
N ALA A 69 -18.54 -0.90 -5.01
CA ALA A 69 -19.60 -0.62 -5.97
C ALA A 69 -20.24 0.76 -5.79
N ILE A 70 -21.09 1.15 -6.73
CA ILE A 70 -21.85 2.39 -6.69
C ILE A 70 -23.18 2.13 -5.98
N PRO A 71 -23.52 2.86 -4.90
CA PRO A 71 -24.81 2.68 -4.23
C PRO A 71 -25.98 3.04 -5.16
N GLN A 72 -27.02 2.21 -5.15
CA GLN A 72 -28.19 2.36 -6.03
C GLN A 72 -29.36 3.02 -5.29
N PHE A 73 -29.53 4.31 -5.52
CA PHE A 73 -30.68 5.07 -4.99
C PHE A 73 -31.88 4.96 -5.92
N SER A 74 -33.09 4.92 -5.36
CA SER A 74 -34.34 4.96 -6.12
C SER A 74 -34.65 6.35 -6.71
N GLY A 75 -33.91 7.38 -6.31
CA GLY A 75 -34.00 8.77 -6.76
C GLY A 75 -32.62 9.37 -6.97
N GLU A 76 -32.52 10.69 -6.88
CA GLU A 76 -31.25 11.39 -6.95
C GLU A 76 -30.32 11.01 -5.78
N MET A 77 -29.04 10.92 -6.05
CA MET A 77 -28.02 10.69 -5.02
C MET A 77 -27.99 11.88 -4.06
N PRO A 78 -28.01 11.66 -2.75
CA PRO A 78 -27.93 12.73 -1.76
C PRO A 78 -26.71 13.63 -1.93
N SER A 79 -26.88 14.95 -1.82
CA SER A 79 -25.81 15.93 -2.04
C SER A 79 -24.67 15.86 -1.02
N TYR A 80 -24.92 15.28 0.15
CA TYR A 80 -23.91 15.03 1.18
C TYR A 80 -23.01 13.82 0.87
N LEU A 81 -23.34 12.99 -0.11
CA LEU A 81 -22.46 11.92 -0.55
C LEU A 81 -21.40 12.46 -1.49
N LYS A 82 -20.14 12.19 -1.15
CA LYS A 82 -18.98 12.48 -1.99
C LYS A 82 -18.40 11.18 -2.49
N SER A 83 -17.65 11.27 -3.57
CA SER A 83 -16.94 10.12 -4.12
C SER A 83 -15.47 10.41 -4.33
N VAL A 84 -14.68 9.37 -4.20
CA VAL A 84 -13.26 9.34 -4.54
C VAL A 84 -13.02 8.34 -5.66
N VAL A 85 -11.94 8.53 -6.40
CA VAL A 85 -11.59 7.65 -7.51
C VAL A 85 -10.18 7.09 -7.32
N SER A 86 -10.01 5.81 -7.69
CA SER A 86 -8.73 5.12 -7.73
C SER A 86 -8.67 4.21 -8.94
N LEU A 87 -7.47 3.79 -9.35
CA LEU A 87 -7.31 2.81 -10.43
C LEU A 87 -7.90 1.46 -9.97
N ARG A 88 -8.85 0.94 -10.73
CA ARG A 88 -9.51 -0.35 -10.41
C ARG A 88 -8.86 -1.51 -11.14
N SER A 89 -8.79 -1.40 -12.48
CA SER A 89 -8.46 -2.51 -13.34
C SER A 89 -7.95 -2.05 -14.70
N PHE A 90 -7.22 -2.94 -15.34
CA PHE A 90 -6.84 -2.81 -16.75
C PHE A 90 -7.82 -3.58 -17.63
N ILE A 91 -8.18 -3.01 -18.76
CA ILE A 91 -8.89 -3.70 -19.82
C ILE A 91 -7.85 -4.20 -20.82
N THR A 92 -7.74 -5.50 -20.95
CA THR A 92 -6.77 -6.13 -21.84
C THR A 92 -7.45 -6.93 -22.95
N VAL A 93 -6.80 -6.98 -24.10
CA VAL A 93 -7.14 -7.85 -25.21
C VAL A 93 -6.00 -8.82 -25.45
N SER A 94 -6.30 -10.10 -25.46
CA SER A 94 -5.39 -11.17 -25.90
C SER A 94 -5.87 -11.71 -27.23
N VAL A 95 -4.94 -11.99 -28.13
CA VAL A 95 -5.23 -12.55 -29.46
C VAL A 95 -5.02 -14.06 -29.45
N ASN A 96 -5.93 -14.81 -30.12
CA ASN A 96 -5.78 -16.25 -30.23
C ASN A 96 -4.60 -16.61 -31.18
N PRO A 97 -3.51 -17.20 -30.67
CA PRO A 97 -2.33 -17.47 -31.47
C PRO A 97 -2.56 -18.52 -32.57
N GLN A 98 -3.61 -19.32 -32.45
CA GLN A 98 -3.96 -20.33 -33.46
C GLN A 98 -4.68 -19.72 -34.68
N ARG A 99 -5.35 -18.56 -34.51
CA ARG A 99 -6.15 -17.90 -35.53
C ARG A 99 -5.45 -16.73 -36.21
N ALA A 100 -4.80 -15.86 -35.43
CA ALA A 100 -4.07 -14.72 -35.96
C ALA A 100 -2.59 -15.08 -36.09
N GLN A 101 -2.23 -15.68 -37.23
CA GLN A 101 -0.84 -15.98 -37.55
C GLN A 101 -0.12 -14.73 -38.08
N GLY A 102 1.00 -14.41 -37.43
CA GLY A 102 1.81 -13.26 -37.76
C GLY A 102 1.46 -12.00 -36.96
N ARG A 103 2.48 -11.20 -36.69
CA ARG A 103 2.40 -9.97 -35.88
C ARG A 103 1.36 -8.97 -36.40
N GLU A 104 1.37 -8.73 -37.71
CA GLU A 104 0.49 -7.72 -38.32
C GLU A 104 -1.01 -8.05 -38.15
N ALA A 105 -1.38 -9.33 -38.25
CA ALA A 105 -2.76 -9.77 -38.04
C ALA A 105 -3.15 -9.60 -36.56
N ARG A 106 -2.25 -9.92 -35.63
CA ARG A 106 -2.49 -9.73 -34.16
C ARG A 106 -2.65 -8.24 -33.85
N CYS A 107 -1.75 -7.38 -34.33
CA CYS A 107 -1.83 -5.95 -34.06
C CYS A 107 -3.12 -5.33 -34.61
N ARG A 108 -3.57 -5.71 -35.79
CA ARG A 108 -4.87 -5.28 -36.35
C ARG A 108 -6.06 -5.74 -35.52
N ALA A 109 -6.03 -6.98 -35.01
CA ALA A 109 -7.08 -7.48 -34.13
C ALA A 109 -7.20 -6.68 -32.81
N ILE A 110 -6.06 -6.33 -32.20
CA ILE A 110 -6.02 -5.46 -31.00
C ILE A 110 -6.55 -4.05 -31.33
N GLU A 111 -6.14 -3.47 -32.46
CA GLU A 111 -6.57 -2.13 -32.85
C GLU A 111 -8.09 -2.07 -33.07
N ASN A 112 -8.66 -3.06 -33.75
CA ASN A 112 -10.10 -3.18 -33.94
C ASN A 112 -10.85 -3.32 -32.59
N ALA A 113 -10.32 -4.13 -31.68
CA ALA A 113 -10.87 -4.29 -30.34
C ALA A 113 -10.84 -2.98 -29.53
N ALA A 114 -9.72 -2.25 -29.59
CA ALA A 114 -9.56 -0.97 -28.92
C ALA A 114 -10.56 0.07 -29.44
N ASN A 115 -10.79 0.11 -30.74
CA ASN A 115 -11.77 1.01 -31.38
C ASN A 115 -13.21 0.69 -30.95
N ALA A 116 -13.53 -0.57 -30.72
CA ALA A 116 -14.86 -0.99 -30.26
C ALA A 116 -15.18 -0.52 -28.81
N LEU A 117 -14.17 -0.30 -27.98
CA LEU A 117 -14.32 0.15 -26.58
C LEU A 117 -14.38 1.67 -26.41
N VAL A 118 -14.02 2.47 -27.40
CA VAL A 118 -13.96 3.95 -27.28
C VAL A 118 -15.28 4.57 -26.81
N SER A 119 -16.40 3.91 -27.01
CA SER A 119 -17.73 4.39 -26.62
C SER A 119 -18.28 3.79 -25.32
N HIS A 120 -17.51 2.98 -24.57
CA HIS A 120 -18.01 2.41 -23.31
C HIS A 120 -17.91 3.42 -22.17
N PRO A 121 -19.04 3.75 -21.47
CA PRO A 121 -19.07 4.86 -20.51
C PRO A 121 -18.17 4.66 -19.29
N ASP A 122 -17.90 3.41 -18.89
CA ASP A 122 -17.14 3.09 -17.68
C ASP A 122 -15.67 2.75 -17.94
N VAL A 123 -15.24 2.83 -19.20
CA VAL A 123 -13.85 2.58 -19.60
C VAL A 123 -13.20 3.86 -20.06
N VAL A 124 -12.06 4.18 -19.48
CA VAL A 124 -11.17 5.24 -19.97
C VAL A 124 -10.31 4.63 -21.09
N PRO A 125 -10.51 5.00 -22.36
CA PRO A 125 -9.68 4.49 -23.46
C PRO A 125 -8.24 4.91 -23.27
N HIS A 126 -7.33 3.93 -23.27
CA HIS A 126 -5.91 4.19 -23.03
C HIS A 126 -5.10 2.99 -23.54
N ARG A 127 -4.35 3.18 -24.60
CA ARG A 127 -3.67 2.08 -25.32
C ARG A 127 -2.24 1.83 -24.84
N TYR A 128 -1.93 2.25 -23.63
CA TYR A 128 -0.63 2.10 -23.01
C TYR A 128 -0.78 1.57 -21.59
N PRO A 129 0.08 0.67 -21.10
CA PRO A 129 -0.12 0.04 -19.80
C PRO A 129 0.16 0.97 -18.62
N ILE A 130 0.87 2.10 -18.82
CA ILE A 130 1.15 3.08 -17.78
C ILE A 130 0.14 4.21 -17.85
N THR A 131 -0.70 4.33 -16.84
CA THR A 131 -1.82 5.27 -16.73
C THR A 131 -1.46 6.49 -15.89
N PRO A 132 -2.23 7.59 -15.93
CA PRO A 132 -2.04 8.74 -15.04
C PRO A 132 -2.11 8.45 -13.54
N TYR A 133 -2.51 7.24 -13.14
CA TYR A 133 -2.56 6.77 -11.75
C TYR A 133 -1.26 6.05 -11.30
N HIS A 134 -0.25 5.97 -12.16
CA HIS A 134 1.07 5.44 -11.83
C HIS A 134 2.06 6.56 -11.50
N ALA A 135 2.97 6.28 -10.58
CA ALA A 135 3.94 7.27 -10.12
C ALA A 135 4.96 7.69 -11.19
N ASP A 136 5.25 6.80 -12.12
CA ASP A 136 6.20 6.96 -13.24
C ASP A 136 5.58 7.51 -14.54
N TYR A 137 4.30 7.89 -14.51
CA TYR A 137 3.56 8.33 -15.70
C TYR A 137 4.23 9.45 -16.48
N ILE A 138 4.87 10.43 -15.83
CA ILE A 138 5.56 11.53 -16.53
C ILE A 138 6.63 11.03 -17.50
N GLY A 139 7.31 9.91 -17.19
CA GLY A 139 8.30 9.28 -18.06
C GLY A 139 7.73 8.69 -19.35
N HIS A 140 6.41 8.60 -19.45
CA HIS A 140 5.68 7.96 -20.54
C HIS A 140 4.59 8.87 -21.16
N ALA A 141 4.59 10.16 -20.82
CA ALA A 141 3.53 11.09 -21.19
C ALA A 141 3.40 11.34 -22.71
N ASP A 142 4.48 11.18 -23.47
CA ASP A 142 4.47 11.22 -24.93
C ASP A 142 3.67 10.06 -25.55
N ARG A 143 3.78 8.88 -24.94
CA ARG A 143 3.14 7.65 -25.44
C ARG A 143 1.62 7.69 -25.30
N ASP A 144 1.11 8.35 -24.26
CA ASP A 144 -0.33 8.59 -24.09
C ASP A 144 -0.89 9.48 -25.23
N ALA A 145 -0.13 10.50 -25.62
CA ALA A 145 -0.52 11.39 -26.73
C ALA A 145 -0.60 10.66 -28.08
N ASP A 146 0.31 9.71 -28.32
CA ASP A 146 0.36 8.92 -29.55
C ASP A 146 -0.74 7.85 -29.63
N THR A 147 -1.28 7.44 -28.47
CA THR A 147 -2.31 6.39 -28.36
C THR A 147 -3.74 6.92 -28.43
N LYS A 148 -3.94 8.24 -28.52
CA LYS A 148 -5.29 8.81 -28.72
C LYS A 148 -5.89 8.25 -30.00
N PRO A 149 -7.13 7.72 -29.95
CA PRO A 149 -7.76 7.17 -31.12
C PRO A 149 -7.80 8.25 -32.21
N SER A 150 -7.13 8.00 -33.33
CA SER A 150 -7.51 8.68 -34.57
C SER A 150 -8.99 8.40 -34.73
N VAL A 151 -9.78 9.42 -34.94
CA VAL A 151 -11.21 9.28 -35.26
C VAL A 151 -11.26 8.55 -36.60
N LEU A 152 -11.06 7.23 -36.55
CA LEU A 152 -11.33 6.37 -37.72
C LEU A 152 -12.84 6.35 -37.89
N SER A 153 -13.26 6.66 -39.13
CA SER A 153 -14.66 6.63 -39.50
C SER A 153 -15.25 5.27 -39.14
N ALA A 154 -16.48 5.24 -38.68
CA ALA A 154 -17.21 4.02 -38.35
C ALA A 154 -17.36 3.01 -39.51
N ALA A 155 -16.81 3.31 -40.69
CA ALA A 155 -16.86 2.52 -41.91
C ALA A 155 -15.77 1.43 -42.01
N ASP A 156 -14.69 1.49 -41.23
CA ASP A 156 -13.59 0.51 -41.32
C ASP A 156 -13.69 -0.64 -40.32
N ALA A 157 -14.81 -0.79 -39.60
CA ALA A 157 -14.99 -1.73 -38.47
C ALA A 157 -15.58 -3.10 -38.86
N ASP A 158 -15.68 -3.43 -40.16
CA ASP A 158 -16.41 -4.61 -40.67
C ASP A 158 -15.53 -5.86 -40.86
N VAL A 159 -14.67 -6.21 -39.91
CA VAL A 159 -14.18 -7.59 -39.83
C VAL A 159 -14.93 -8.29 -38.73
N PRO A 160 -15.69 -9.36 -39.00
CA PRO A 160 -16.36 -10.12 -37.96
C PRO A 160 -15.31 -10.78 -37.06
N VAL A 161 -15.18 -10.26 -35.84
CA VAL A 161 -14.26 -10.78 -34.84
C VAL A 161 -15.08 -11.54 -33.80
N THR A 162 -14.75 -12.81 -33.61
CA THR A 162 -15.36 -13.63 -32.58
C THR A 162 -14.68 -13.35 -31.22
N VAL A 163 -15.46 -13.03 -30.21
CA VAL A 163 -14.97 -12.54 -28.93
C VAL A 163 -15.29 -13.51 -27.82
N ARG A 164 -14.35 -13.72 -26.92
CA ARG A 164 -14.57 -14.38 -25.63
C ARG A 164 -14.38 -13.38 -24.51
N ALA A 165 -15.38 -13.29 -23.60
CA ALA A 165 -15.21 -12.62 -22.33
C ALA A 165 -14.76 -13.62 -21.27
N GLN A 166 -13.83 -13.24 -20.42
CA GLN A 166 -13.28 -14.16 -19.41
C GLN A 166 -13.97 -14.03 -18.05
N ASN A 167 -14.59 -12.89 -17.77
CA ASN A 167 -15.29 -12.62 -16.52
C ASN A 167 -16.51 -11.70 -16.76
N ALA A 168 -17.39 -11.59 -15.76
CA ALA A 168 -18.62 -10.80 -15.85
C ALA A 168 -18.35 -9.31 -16.18
N GLY A 169 -17.25 -8.73 -15.70
CA GLY A 169 -16.86 -7.35 -15.99
C GLY A 169 -16.47 -7.15 -17.45
N SER A 170 -15.93 -8.18 -18.13
CA SER A 170 -15.62 -8.14 -19.56
C SER A 170 -16.81 -8.49 -20.45
N GLU A 171 -17.79 -9.25 -19.94
CA GLU A 171 -19.03 -9.53 -20.68
C GLU A 171 -19.84 -8.25 -20.94
N ASP A 172 -19.98 -7.41 -19.93
CA ASP A 172 -20.71 -6.14 -20.03
C ASP A 172 -20.12 -5.18 -21.07
N MET A 173 -18.80 -5.23 -21.28
CA MET A 173 -18.10 -4.44 -22.27
C MET A 173 -18.31 -4.93 -23.72
N VAL A 174 -18.57 -6.21 -23.87
CA VAL A 174 -18.68 -6.89 -25.18
C VAL A 174 -20.10 -6.86 -25.73
N LEU A 175 -21.11 -6.83 -24.88
CA LEU A 175 -22.53 -7.01 -25.25
C LEU A 175 -23.09 -6.00 -26.26
N HIS A 176 -22.42 -4.89 -26.54
CA HIS A 176 -22.99 -3.86 -27.38
C HIS A 176 -22.57 -3.89 -28.86
N ARG A 177 -21.50 -4.60 -29.27
CA ARG A 177 -21.01 -4.59 -30.66
C ARG A 177 -20.36 -5.85 -31.22
N LEU A 178 -20.05 -6.87 -30.39
CA LEU A 178 -19.26 -8.02 -30.80
C LEU A 178 -19.97 -9.34 -30.50
N ALA A 179 -19.84 -10.35 -31.39
CA ALA A 179 -20.46 -11.67 -31.18
C ALA A 179 -19.66 -12.47 -30.15
N LEU A 180 -20.27 -12.79 -28.99
CA LEU A 180 -19.67 -13.65 -27.97
C LEU A 180 -19.68 -15.11 -28.39
N HIS A 181 -18.49 -15.75 -28.34
CA HIS A 181 -18.35 -17.18 -28.58
C HIS A 181 -17.45 -17.84 -27.52
N PRO A 182 -17.96 -18.82 -26.73
CA PRO A 182 -17.24 -19.33 -25.55
C PRO A 182 -16.01 -20.18 -25.89
N THR A 183 -16.01 -20.86 -27.03
CA THR A 183 -14.94 -21.82 -27.39
C THR A 183 -14.16 -21.43 -28.65
N ASP A 184 -14.80 -20.73 -29.58
CA ASP A 184 -14.26 -20.36 -30.90
C ASP A 184 -14.09 -18.83 -30.94
N TRP A 185 -12.88 -18.33 -30.65
CA TRP A 185 -12.61 -16.92 -30.47
C TRP A 185 -11.35 -16.46 -31.19
N ASP A 186 -11.36 -15.26 -31.71
CA ASP A 186 -10.21 -14.56 -32.30
C ASP A 186 -9.50 -13.69 -31.26
N ILE A 187 -10.28 -13.02 -30.43
CA ILE A 187 -9.78 -12.16 -29.35
C ILE A 187 -10.49 -12.49 -28.02
N ARG A 188 -9.78 -12.26 -26.94
CA ARG A 188 -10.32 -12.41 -25.58
C ARG A 188 -10.16 -11.11 -24.81
N PHE A 189 -11.27 -10.61 -24.30
CA PHE A 189 -11.30 -9.47 -23.40
C PHE A 189 -11.18 -9.94 -21.94
N ASP A 190 -10.30 -9.30 -21.20
CA ASP A 190 -10.14 -9.52 -19.78
C ASP A 190 -10.17 -8.16 -19.05
N GLU A 191 -10.96 -8.06 -17.99
CA GLU A 191 -10.77 -7.06 -16.95
C GLU A 191 -9.86 -7.65 -15.88
N VAL A 192 -8.66 -7.09 -15.69
CA VAL A 192 -7.68 -7.54 -14.71
C VAL A 192 -7.55 -6.48 -13.63
N ALA A 193 -8.01 -6.81 -12.43
CA ALA A 193 -7.92 -5.89 -11.29
C ALA A 193 -6.46 -5.66 -10.89
N VAL A 194 -6.12 -4.43 -10.47
CA VAL A 194 -4.77 -4.09 -9.98
C VAL A 194 -4.32 -5.06 -8.89
N ASN A 195 -5.21 -5.40 -7.97
CA ASN A 195 -4.93 -6.36 -6.91
C ASN A 195 -4.63 -7.78 -7.43
N GLU A 196 -5.18 -8.16 -8.57
CA GLU A 196 -4.90 -9.45 -9.20
C GLU A 196 -3.52 -9.46 -9.86
N VAL A 197 -3.14 -8.36 -10.53
CA VAL A 197 -1.77 -8.17 -11.04
C VAL A 197 -0.76 -8.25 -9.90
N LEU A 198 -1.02 -7.54 -8.81
CA LEU A 198 -0.13 -7.47 -7.66
C LEU A 198 -0.13 -8.75 -6.82
N ARG A 199 -1.16 -9.59 -6.91
CA ARG A 199 -1.18 -10.90 -6.23
C ARG A 199 -0.08 -11.82 -6.72
N THR A 200 0.25 -11.80 -8.00
CA THR A 200 1.35 -12.58 -8.56
C THR A 200 2.72 -12.06 -8.15
N ALA A 201 2.81 -10.77 -7.80
CA ALA A 201 4.01 -10.15 -7.22
C ALA A 201 4.06 -10.31 -5.68
N ASN A 202 3.04 -10.87 -5.08
CA ASN A 202 2.81 -11.05 -3.64
C ASN A 202 3.07 -9.81 -2.80
N VAL A 203 2.02 -9.07 -2.62
CA VAL A 203 2.00 -7.81 -1.88
C VAL A 203 1.92 -8.09 -0.38
N GLY A 204 3.05 -8.06 0.27
CA GLY A 204 3.15 -8.13 1.72
C GLY A 204 3.18 -9.56 2.31
N PHE A 205 3.87 -9.69 3.41
CA PHE A 205 3.95 -10.86 4.26
C PHE A 205 4.03 -10.36 5.71
N ASN A 206 3.08 -10.78 6.56
CA ASN A 206 3.09 -10.44 7.98
C ASN A 206 3.38 -8.96 8.26
N ALA A 207 2.73 -8.04 7.52
CA ALA A 207 2.93 -6.60 7.59
C ALA A 207 4.34 -6.11 7.14
N TRP A 208 5.05 -6.90 6.36
CA TRP A 208 6.17 -6.42 5.56
C TRP A 208 5.66 -5.64 4.35
N PRO A 209 6.37 -4.59 3.93
CA PRO A 209 5.97 -3.82 2.77
C PRO A 209 6.04 -4.67 1.49
N ALA A 210 5.19 -4.34 0.55
CA ALA A 210 5.31 -4.80 -0.83
C ALA A 210 6.63 -4.30 -1.45
N PRO A 211 7.06 -4.82 -2.60
CA PRO A 211 8.19 -4.29 -3.33
C PRO A 211 8.08 -2.76 -3.52
N PRO A 212 9.19 -2.01 -3.46
CA PRO A 212 9.18 -0.54 -3.54
C PRO A 212 8.40 -0.01 -4.75
N TRP A 213 8.46 -0.72 -5.88
CA TRP A 213 7.91 -0.31 -7.19
C TRP A 213 6.46 -0.71 -7.42
N VAL A 214 5.77 -1.22 -6.42
CA VAL A 214 4.42 -1.81 -6.57
C VAL A 214 3.39 -0.87 -7.23
N LYS A 215 3.57 0.45 -7.10
CA LYS A 215 2.72 1.48 -7.72
C LYS A 215 3.29 2.06 -9.01
N GLU A 216 4.42 1.58 -9.49
CA GLU A 216 4.97 1.99 -10.78
C GLU A 216 4.40 1.19 -11.94
N GLY A 217 4.14 1.87 -13.05
CA GLY A 217 3.47 1.28 -14.19
C GLY A 217 4.33 0.24 -14.91
N TRP A 218 5.66 0.40 -14.98
CA TRP A 218 6.55 -0.58 -15.59
C TRP A 218 6.50 -1.93 -14.85
N PHE A 219 6.42 -1.88 -13.49
CA PHE A 219 6.33 -3.08 -12.66
C PHE A 219 5.01 -3.82 -12.90
N GLN A 220 3.90 -3.10 -12.88
CA GLN A 220 2.58 -3.69 -13.13
C GLN A 220 2.44 -4.19 -14.57
N ALA A 221 2.95 -3.45 -15.54
CA ALA A 221 2.94 -3.87 -16.95
C ALA A 221 3.70 -5.17 -17.18
N TYR A 222 4.86 -5.35 -16.52
CA TYR A 222 5.60 -6.60 -16.61
C TYR A 222 4.76 -7.79 -16.13
N HIS A 223 4.20 -7.72 -14.92
CA HIS A 223 3.37 -8.78 -14.36
C HIS A 223 2.07 -9.02 -15.15
N LEU A 224 1.52 -7.99 -15.76
CA LEU A 224 0.30 -8.08 -16.57
C LEU A 224 0.53 -8.71 -17.95
N LEU A 225 1.63 -8.38 -18.63
CA LEU A 225 1.84 -8.67 -20.05
C LEU A 225 2.86 -9.79 -20.32
N GLN A 226 3.92 -9.90 -19.52
CA GLN A 226 5.00 -10.87 -19.71
C GLN A 226 4.51 -12.33 -19.89
N PRO A 227 3.50 -12.82 -19.11
CA PRO A 227 3.02 -14.19 -19.27
C PRO A 227 2.39 -14.49 -20.65
N ALA A 228 1.97 -13.44 -21.38
CA ALA A 228 1.36 -13.57 -22.69
C ALA A 228 2.37 -13.47 -23.85
N VAL A 229 3.61 -13.02 -23.61
CA VAL A 229 4.63 -12.90 -24.65
C VAL A 229 4.96 -14.26 -25.21
N SER A 230 4.66 -14.49 -26.51
CA SER A 230 4.82 -15.80 -27.16
C SER A 230 6.27 -16.08 -27.61
N GLY A 231 7.02 -15.04 -28.01
CA GLY A 231 8.39 -15.14 -28.45
C GLY A 231 9.37 -15.40 -27.30
N ALA A 232 10.18 -16.48 -27.40
CA ALA A 232 11.14 -16.82 -26.33
C ALA A 232 12.28 -15.79 -26.21
N ALA A 233 12.72 -15.21 -27.32
CA ALA A 233 13.77 -14.19 -27.33
C ALA A 233 13.27 -12.88 -26.73
N GLU A 234 12.07 -12.46 -27.12
CA GLU A 234 11.38 -11.27 -26.62
C GLU A 234 11.11 -11.41 -25.10
N ARG A 235 10.64 -12.56 -24.68
CA ARG A 235 10.42 -12.84 -23.23
C ARG A 235 11.72 -12.73 -22.45
N LYS A 236 12.82 -13.39 -22.93
CA LYS A 236 14.12 -13.31 -22.28
C LYS A 236 14.65 -11.87 -22.20
N HIS A 237 14.44 -11.08 -23.26
CA HIS A 237 14.87 -9.68 -23.26
C HIS A 237 14.03 -8.82 -22.30
N ALA A 238 12.72 -9.02 -22.24
CA ALA A 238 11.86 -8.37 -21.27
C ALA A 238 12.26 -8.73 -19.82
N ASP A 239 12.56 -10.02 -19.54
CA ASP A 239 13.02 -10.46 -18.22
C ASP A 239 14.35 -9.79 -17.85
N GLU A 240 15.27 -9.60 -18.79
CA GLU A 240 16.54 -8.89 -18.57
C GLU A 240 16.34 -7.40 -18.28
N LEU A 241 15.48 -6.70 -19.02
CA LEU A 241 15.17 -5.30 -18.76
C LEU A 241 14.48 -5.11 -17.41
N TYR A 242 13.55 -6.01 -17.05
CA TYR A 242 12.91 -6.03 -15.74
C TYR A 242 13.94 -6.24 -14.62
N ARG A 243 14.85 -7.21 -14.78
CA ARG A 243 15.93 -7.46 -13.82
C ARG A 243 16.77 -6.19 -13.61
N ARG A 244 17.18 -5.50 -14.67
CA ARG A 244 17.95 -4.26 -14.58
C ARG A 244 17.23 -3.17 -13.78
N LEU A 245 15.91 -3.02 -13.96
CA LEU A 245 15.12 -2.06 -13.18
C LEU A 245 15.06 -2.45 -11.69
N VAL A 246 14.79 -3.72 -11.40
CA VAL A 246 14.72 -4.23 -10.03
C VAL A 246 16.07 -4.16 -9.32
N GLU A 247 17.17 -4.38 -10.05
CA GLU A 247 18.53 -4.36 -9.51
C GLU A 247 19.19 -2.97 -9.50
N ALA A 248 18.46 -1.94 -9.96
CA ALA A 248 19.01 -0.60 -10.14
C ALA A 248 20.28 -0.59 -11.04
N ASP A 249 20.35 -1.48 -12.02
CA ASP A 249 21.45 -1.61 -12.97
C ASP A 249 21.32 -0.57 -14.10
N TYR A 250 21.49 0.70 -13.75
CA TYR A 250 21.48 1.86 -14.65
C TYR A 250 22.30 3.01 -14.04
N ARG A 251 22.82 3.89 -14.90
CA ARG A 251 23.75 4.97 -14.52
C ARG A 251 23.06 6.23 -14.00
N ASP A 252 21.89 6.53 -14.55
CA ASP A 252 21.20 7.79 -14.33
C ASP A 252 19.68 7.66 -14.58
N PRO A 253 18.88 8.67 -14.19
CA PRO A 253 17.42 8.65 -14.39
C PRO A 253 16.98 8.54 -15.86
N ALA A 254 17.76 9.05 -16.82
CA ALA A 254 17.41 8.95 -18.24
C ALA A 254 17.57 7.51 -18.75
N GLU A 255 18.65 6.83 -18.35
CA GLU A 255 18.81 5.41 -18.67
C GLU A 255 17.72 4.54 -18.02
N ARG A 256 17.39 4.77 -16.73
CA ARG A 256 16.28 4.09 -16.06
C ARG A 256 14.97 4.21 -16.84
N LEU A 257 14.63 5.43 -17.26
CA LEU A 257 13.41 5.66 -18.05
C LEU A 257 13.48 5.00 -19.43
N ASN A 258 14.63 5.00 -20.10
CA ASN A 258 14.77 4.30 -21.38
C ASN A 258 14.61 2.79 -21.20
N ILE A 259 15.18 2.18 -20.17
CA ILE A 259 15.00 0.75 -19.85
C ILE A 259 13.50 0.44 -19.60
N ALA A 260 12.81 1.27 -18.82
CA ALA A 260 11.38 1.10 -18.56
C ALA A 260 10.54 1.20 -19.86
N ARG A 261 10.87 2.16 -20.74
CA ARG A 261 10.21 2.33 -22.04
C ARG A 261 10.47 1.16 -22.99
N ASP A 262 11.72 0.67 -23.02
CA ASP A 262 12.12 -0.49 -23.81
C ASP A 262 11.44 -1.77 -23.32
N LEU A 263 11.30 -1.94 -21.99
CA LEU A 263 10.53 -3.02 -21.39
C LEU A 263 9.09 -3.03 -21.89
N ILE A 264 8.40 -1.88 -21.83
CA ILE A 264 7.01 -1.78 -22.32
C ILE A 264 6.92 -2.08 -23.82
N MET A 265 7.87 -1.57 -24.61
CA MET A 265 7.93 -1.83 -26.03
C MET A 265 8.10 -3.33 -26.33
N GLU A 266 8.97 -4.01 -25.60
CA GLU A 266 9.21 -5.44 -25.78
C GLU A 266 7.99 -6.29 -25.37
N LEU A 267 7.34 -5.96 -24.26
CA LEU A 267 6.13 -6.62 -23.77
C LEU A 267 4.94 -6.49 -24.75
N THR A 268 4.88 -5.41 -25.53
CA THR A 268 3.77 -5.10 -26.45
C THR A 268 4.10 -5.39 -27.92
N ARG A 269 5.37 -5.58 -28.27
CA ARG A 269 5.86 -5.75 -29.64
C ARG A 269 5.16 -6.85 -30.45
N GLY A 270 4.90 -7.99 -29.79
CA GLY A 270 4.28 -9.17 -30.42
C GLY A 270 2.79 -9.01 -30.72
N CYS A 271 2.12 -8.04 -30.11
CA CYS A 271 0.67 -7.91 -30.09
C CYS A 271 -0.04 -9.20 -29.63
N ASP A 272 0.55 -9.95 -28.71
CA ASP A 272 -0.06 -11.14 -28.12
C ASP A 272 -1.15 -10.76 -27.10
N ARG A 273 -0.86 -9.73 -26.30
CA ARG A 273 -1.76 -9.09 -25.35
C ARG A 273 -1.47 -7.60 -25.27
N ALA A 274 -2.49 -6.78 -25.18
CA ALA A 274 -2.35 -5.34 -25.01
C ALA A 274 -3.36 -4.77 -24.02
N VAL A 275 -2.99 -3.68 -23.36
CA VAL A 275 -3.93 -2.82 -22.62
C VAL A 275 -4.61 -1.90 -23.63
N ILE A 276 -5.92 -1.80 -23.57
CA ILE A 276 -6.73 -0.94 -24.45
C ILE A 276 -7.53 0.13 -23.68
N GLY A 277 -7.53 0.03 -22.36
CA GLY A 277 -8.19 0.97 -21.47
C GLY A 277 -8.01 0.57 -20.01
N TYR A 278 -8.56 1.37 -19.14
CA TYR A 278 -8.63 1.08 -17.71
C TYR A 278 -9.96 1.54 -17.13
N ARG A 279 -10.33 0.97 -15.98
CA ARG A 279 -11.49 1.41 -15.20
C ARG A 279 -11.04 2.08 -13.92
N LEU A 280 -11.83 3.07 -13.49
CA LEU A 280 -11.69 3.69 -12.18
C LEU A 280 -12.70 3.08 -11.22
N ARG A 281 -12.23 2.78 -10.01
CA ARG A 281 -13.08 2.51 -8.87
C ARG A 281 -13.62 3.83 -8.36
N ARG A 282 -14.91 3.89 -8.12
CA ARG A 282 -15.56 5.02 -7.45
C ARG A 282 -16.12 4.53 -6.13
N GLU A 283 -15.62 5.08 -5.03
CA GLU A 283 -16.05 4.75 -3.68
C GLU A 283 -16.70 5.97 -3.04
N PHE A 284 -17.70 5.76 -2.20
CA PHE A 284 -18.57 6.81 -1.70
C PHE A 284 -18.44 6.94 -0.19
N TYR A 285 -18.51 8.16 0.31
CA TYR A 285 -18.52 8.46 1.73
C TYR A 285 -19.45 9.63 2.03
N THR A 286 -19.99 9.66 3.25
CA THR A 286 -20.80 10.78 3.70
C THR A 286 -19.94 11.97 4.14
N ASP A 287 -20.29 13.16 3.65
CA ASP A 287 -19.71 14.45 4.03
C ASP A 287 -20.73 15.30 4.82
N ASP A 288 -21.73 14.65 5.40
CA ASP A 288 -22.75 15.29 6.23
C ASP A 288 -22.09 16.09 7.36
N PHE A 289 -22.76 17.18 7.76
CA PHE A 289 -22.22 18.09 8.77
C PHE A 289 -22.01 17.43 10.13
N SER A 290 -22.92 16.55 10.54
CA SER A 290 -22.89 15.87 11.83
C SER A 290 -22.19 14.52 11.76
N ASN A 291 -22.61 13.63 10.84
CA ASN A 291 -22.17 12.24 10.77
C ASN A 291 -21.13 11.99 9.66
N GLY A 292 -20.61 13.05 9.04
CA GLY A 292 -19.68 12.94 7.93
C GLY A 292 -18.26 12.56 8.35
N ILE A 293 -17.49 12.09 7.36
CA ILE A 293 -16.06 11.86 7.50
C ILE A 293 -15.33 13.18 7.31
N GLU A 294 -14.44 13.53 8.24
CA GLU A 294 -13.67 14.78 8.19
C GLU A 294 -12.35 14.64 7.44
N ASN A 295 -11.54 13.64 7.80
CA ASN A 295 -10.25 13.37 7.18
C ASN A 295 -10.31 12.06 6.42
N ILE A 296 -9.73 12.03 5.23
CA ILE A 296 -9.64 10.81 4.44
C ILE A 296 -8.46 10.87 3.48
N ALA A 297 -7.49 10.00 3.68
CA ALA A 297 -6.39 9.78 2.74
C ALA A 297 -6.77 8.63 1.81
N VAL A 298 -6.94 8.90 0.53
CA VAL A 298 -7.39 7.89 -0.45
C VAL A 298 -6.21 7.39 -1.25
N ASP A 299 -6.00 6.08 -1.25
CA ASP A 299 -4.96 5.46 -2.06
C ASP A 299 -5.34 5.47 -3.54
N SER A 300 -4.41 5.88 -4.41
CA SER A 300 -4.63 6.02 -5.85
C SER A 300 -4.95 4.71 -6.57
N GLN A 301 -4.60 3.55 -5.98
CA GLN A 301 -4.79 2.24 -6.58
C GLN A 301 -5.65 1.31 -5.71
N PHE A 302 -5.63 1.50 -4.38
CA PHE A 302 -6.39 0.67 -3.45
C PHE A 302 -7.65 1.35 -2.91
N GLY A 303 -7.84 2.66 -3.17
CA GLY A 303 -9.00 3.42 -2.72
C GLY A 303 -9.08 3.49 -1.20
N PHE A 304 -10.25 3.15 -0.66
CA PHE A 304 -10.46 3.06 0.79
C PHE A 304 -9.88 1.78 1.42
N ASN A 305 -9.50 0.80 0.60
CA ASN A 305 -8.93 -0.46 1.08
C ASN A 305 -7.42 -0.34 1.30
N SER A 306 -7.02 0.60 2.15
CA SER A 306 -5.63 0.90 2.47
C SER A 306 -5.48 1.26 3.95
N ALA A 307 -4.37 0.85 4.57
CA ALA A 307 -4.09 1.13 5.97
C ALA A 307 -4.04 2.64 6.26
N VAL A 308 -3.53 3.48 5.35
CA VAL A 308 -3.45 4.92 5.53
C VAL A 308 -4.83 5.59 5.66
N VAL A 309 -5.86 5.06 4.98
CA VAL A 309 -7.24 5.53 5.12
C VAL A 309 -7.68 5.44 6.57
N LEU A 310 -7.51 4.27 7.17
CA LEU A 310 -7.93 3.99 8.54
C LEU A 310 -7.10 4.73 9.59
N ARG A 311 -5.87 5.12 9.24
CA ARG A 311 -4.98 5.92 10.10
C ARG A 311 -5.30 7.42 10.07
N THR A 312 -6.07 7.89 9.07
CA THR A 312 -6.44 9.30 8.89
C THR A 312 -7.93 9.56 9.10
N LEU A 313 -8.78 8.53 8.98
CA LEU A 313 -10.23 8.66 8.99
C LEU A 313 -10.73 9.17 10.34
N LYS A 314 -11.50 10.26 10.32
CA LYS A 314 -12.03 10.95 11.48
C LYS A 314 -13.49 11.34 11.23
N LEU A 315 -14.37 11.07 12.17
CA LEU A 315 -15.76 11.50 12.13
C LEU A 315 -15.90 12.94 12.64
N LYS A 316 -16.79 13.74 12.06
CA LYS A 316 -16.94 15.16 12.35
C LYS A 316 -17.42 15.45 13.78
N ASP A 317 -18.48 14.78 14.23
CA ASP A 317 -19.07 15.04 15.55
C ASP A 317 -18.41 14.24 16.69
N LEU A 318 -18.00 13.01 16.44
CA LEU A 318 -17.41 12.13 17.42
C LEU A 318 -16.05 11.62 16.95
N PRO A 319 -15.05 12.52 16.83
CA PRO A 319 -13.74 12.12 16.29
C PRO A 319 -13.07 11.03 17.13
N TRP A 320 -13.26 11.03 18.44
CA TRP A 320 -12.53 10.17 19.39
C TRP A 320 -13.29 8.93 19.85
N ASN A 321 -14.60 8.94 19.81
CA ASN A 321 -15.47 7.88 20.33
C ASN A 321 -16.56 7.48 19.33
N GLY A 322 -16.40 7.87 18.07
CA GLY A 322 -17.34 7.56 17.02
C GLY A 322 -17.29 6.09 16.61
N TRP A 323 -18.41 5.61 16.11
CA TRP A 323 -18.56 4.28 15.53
C TRP A 323 -18.56 4.41 14.02
N LEU A 324 -17.54 3.85 13.39
CA LEU A 324 -17.38 3.89 11.94
C LEU A 324 -18.08 2.68 11.32
N ARG A 325 -19.05 2.91 10.44
CA ARG A 325 -19.70 1.89 9.63
C ARG A 325 -19.19 1.94 8.19
N LEU A 326 -18.62 0.84 7.73
CA LEU A 326 -18.12 0.66 6.36
C LEU A 326 -18.94 -0.44 5.67
N GLY A 327 -19.55 -0.12 4.55
CA GLY A 327 -20.16 -1.12 3.67
C GLY A 327 -19.15 -1.62 2.63
N ILE A 328 -19.23 -2.90 2.28
CA ILE A 328 -18.45 -3.50 1.19
C ILE A 328 -19.37 -4.36 0.33
N ASP A 329 -19.19 -4.34 -0.99
CA ASP A 329 -20.06 -4.99 -1.96
C ASP A 329 -19.99 -6.53 -1.99
N ILE A 330 -18.98 -7.11 -1.35
CA ILE A 330 -18.72 -8.56 -1.35
C ILE A 330 -18.47 -9.09 0.06
N ARG A 331 -18.71 -10.38 0.25
CA ARG A 331 -18.38 -11.11 1.49
C ARG A 331 -16.96 -11.66 1.46
N ALA A 332 -16.35 -11.80 2.64
CA ALA A 332 -15.02 -12.40 2.77
C ALA A 332 -15.06 -13.90 2.44
N THR A 333 -14.24 -14.30 1.48
CA THR A 333 -14.06 -15.70 1.04
C THR A 333 -12.65 -16.21 1.31
N ALA A 334 -11.64 -15.34 1.34
CA ALA A 334 -10.28 -15.71 1.66
C ALA A 334 -10.12 -16.03 3.15
N ALA A 335 -9.28 -16.99 3.49
CA ALA A 335 -8.92 -17.28 4.87
C ALA A 335 -8.20 -16.12 5.54
N TRP A 336 -8.37 -15.96 6.86
CA TRP A 336 -7.76 -14.89 7.64
C TRP A 336 -6.48 -15.37 8.33
N ASN A 337 -5.37 -15.32 7.62
CA ASN A 337 -4.04 -15.52 8.16
C ASN A 337 -3.02 -14.54 7.55
N PRO A 338 -2.01 -14.09 8.32
CA PRO A 338 -1.07 -13.06 7.90
C PRO A 338 0.04 -13.56 6.94
N VAL A 339 0.09 -14.85 6.66
CA VAL A 339 1.16 -15.46 5.83
C VAL A 339 0.77 -15.46 4.35
N ALA A 340 -0.38 -16.06 4.02
CA ALA A 340 -0.88 -16.15 2.65
C ALA A 340 -2.43 -16.13 2.61
N GLY A 341 -3.03 -15.46 3.59
CA GLY A 341 -4.46 -15.17 3.68
C GLY A 341 -4.76 -13.71 3.35
N PHE A 342 -5.97 -13.25 3.73
CA PHE A 342 -6.43 -11.88 3.51
C PHE A 342 -6.36 -11.41 2.05
N THR A 343 -6.47 -12.31 1.09
CA THR A 343 -6.21 -12.03 -0.34
C THR A 343 -7.39 -11.40 -1.08
N ASP A 344 -8.61 -11.48 -0.56
CA ASP A 344 -9.77 -10.78 -1.11
C ASP A 344 -9.92 -9.35 -0.56
N ALA A 345 -10.80 -8.54 -1.13
CA ALA A 345 -10.98 -7.15 -0.72
C ALA A 345 -11.42 -6.99 0.74
N PRO A 346 -12.41 -7.77 1.25
CA PRO A 346 -12.75 -7.73 2.68
C PRO A 346 -11.59 -8.16 3.58
N GLY A 347 -10.86 -9.20 3.21
CA GLY A 347 -9.70 -9.67 3.97
C GLY A 347 -8.61 -8.61 4.07
N ARG A 348 -8.26 -7.94 2.96
CA ARG A 348 -7.30 -6.83 2.97
C ARG A 348 -7.76 -5.67 3.85
N LEU A 349 -9.06 -5.34 3.82
CA LEU A 349 -9.61 -4.30 4.69
C LEU A 349 -9.50 -4.70 6.17
N VAL A 350 -9.80 -5.96 6.50
CA VAL A 350 -9.62 -6.51 7.85
C VAL A 350 -8.15 -6.42 8.27
N TRP A 351 -7.22 -6.85 7.39
CA TRP A 351 -5.79 -6.75 7.70
C TRP A 351 -5.31 -5.31 7.87
N ALA A 352 -5.80 -4.37 7.06
CA ALA A 352 -5.51 -2.94 7.21
C ALA A 352 -5.98 -2.35 8.56
N ILE A 353 -7.00 -2.97 9.18
CA ILE A 353 -7.53 -2.59 10.50
C ILE A 353 -6.71 -3.21 11.64
N VAL A 354 -6.49 -4.53 11.58
CA VAL A 354 -5.89 -5.27 12.71
C VAL A 354 -4.39 -5.41 12.61
N GLY A 355 -3.82 -5.41 11.41
CA GLY A 355 -2.39 -5.44 11.17
C GLY A 355 -1.74 -4.06 11.38
N ASP A 356 -0.42 -4.05 11.48
CA ASP A 356 0.33 -2.81 11.57
C ASP A 356 1.63 -2.94 10.79
N ASP A 357 1.68 -2.30 9.64
CA ASP A 357 2.80 -2.43 8.73
C ASP A 357 4.05 -1.68 9.23
N ALA A 358 5.24 -2.22 8.95
CA ALA A 358 6.50 -1.53 9.22
C ALA A 358 6.55 -0.15 8.55
N PHE A 359 6.08 -0.09 7.31
CA PHE A 359 5.95 1.11 6.50
C PHE A 359 4.58 1.15 5.85
N LEU A 360 3.98 2.31 5.72
CA LEU A 360 2.72 2.51 5.00
C LEU A 360 2.99 3.03 3.60
N ALA A 361 2.33 2.46 2.60
CA ALA A 361 2.36 2.98 1.25
C ALA A 361 1.78 4.40 1.22
N VAL A 362 2.53 5.36 0.68
CA VAL A 362 2.03 6.73 0.47
C VAL A 362 0.86 6.68 -0.52
N PRO A 363 -0.27 7.33 -0.23
CA PRO A 363 -1.50 7.11 -1.00
C PRO A 363 -1.42 7.54 -2.47
N TYR A 364 -0.54 8.46 -2.84
CA TYR A 364 -0.56 9.13 -4.14
C TYR A 364 0.81 9.16 -4.87
N ASN A 365 1.71 8.28 -4.49
CA ASN A 365 2.98 8.03 -5.20
C ASN A 365 3.49 6.61 -4.93
N SER A 366 4.72 6.28 -5.31
CA SER A 366 5.37 4.99 -5.02
C SER A 366 6.23 4.98 -3.76
N LEU A 367 6.23 6.06 -2.97
CA LEU A 367 7.02 6.15 -1.74
C LEU A 367 6.32 5.42 -0.57
N TRP A 368 7.08 5.19 0.48
CA TRP A 368 6.64 4.56 1.71
C TRP A 368 6.96 5.45 2.90
N ALA A 369 6.00 5.56 3.80
CA ALA A 369 6.13 6.32 5.02
C ALA A 369 6.50 5.39 6.20
N PRO A 370 7.51 5.71 7.01
CA PRO A 370 7.79 5.00 8.25
C PRO A 370 6.55 4.97 9.16
N ASN A 371 6.23 3.80 9.69
CA ASN A 371 5.13 3.60 10.63
C ASN A 371 5.64 2.98 11.94
N ARG A 372 6.13 1.74 11.88
CA ARG A 372 6.63 1.01 13.06
C ARG A 372 8.15 0.81 13.02
N ALA A 373 8.79 1.13 11.91
CA ALA A 373 10.25 1.12 11.75
C ALA A 373 10.71 2.49 11.27
N GLU A 374 11.41 3.22 12.12
CA GLU A 374 12.10 4.47 11.77
C GLU A 374 13.47 4.15 11.18
N VAL A 375 13.79 4.75 10.06
CA VAL A 375 15.10 4.59 9.43
C VAL A 375 16.04 5.68 9.91
N ARG A 376 17.21 5.28 10.41
CA ARG A 376 18.32 6.20 10.71
C ARG A 376 19.18 6.41 9.45
N PRO A 377 20.07 7.40 9.44
CA PRO A 377 20.95 7.60 8.30
C PRO A 377 21.63 6.28 7.90
N THR A 378 21.47 5.91 6.64
CA THR A 378 22.05 4.68 6.07
C THR A 378 23.48 4.87 5.66
N GLU A 379 24.27 3.80 5.72
CA GLU A 379 25.62 3.75 5.16
C GLU A 379 25.56 2.96 3.86
N GLN A 380 25.99 3.57 2.78
CA GLN A 380 25.99 2.98 1.44
C GLN A 380 27.39 3.00 0.85
N SER A 381 27.67 1.99 0.04
CA SER A 381 28.88 1.98 -0.77
C SER A 381 28.55 1.55 -2.19
N THR A 382 28.78 2.46 -3.12
CA THR A 382 28.67 2.20 -4.57
C THR A 382 29.97 1.70 -5.18
N LEU A 383 31.10 1.85 -4.47
CA LEU A 383 32.45 1.55 -4.98
C LEU A 383 33.15 0.41 -4.22
N GLN A 384 32.76 0.21 -2.96
CA GLN A 384 33.34 -0.83 -2.11
C GLN A 384 32.24 -1.46 -1.27
N SER A 385 32.26 -2.78 -1.13
CA SER A 385 31.31 -3.45 -0.26
C SER A 385 31.50 -3.08 1.21
N ILE A 386 30.41 -2.91 1.94
CA ILE A 386 30.39 -2.71 3.39
C ILE A 386 30.63 -4.05 4.06
N ARG A 387 31.54 -4.08 5.05
CA ARG A 387 31.79 -5.31 5.83
C ARG A 387 30.61 -5.61 6.75
N VAL A 388 30.10 -6.85 6.66
CA VAL A 388 29.10 -7.35 7.60
C VAL A 388 29.82 -7.90 8.86
N PRO A 389 29.38 -7.51 10.08
CA PRO A 389 29.93 -8.04 11.32
C PRO A 389 29.82 -9.57 11.40
N ALA A 390 30.83 -10.22 11.94
CA ALA A 390 30.87 -11.69 12.00
C ALA A 390 29.77 -12.32 12.86
N ASP A 391 29.25 -11.57 13.82
CA ASP A 391 28.15 -11.95 14.72
C ASP A 391 26.76 -11.62 14.17
N ALA A 392 26.66 -10.97 13.02
CA ALA A 392 25.38 -10.78 12.33
C ALA A 392 24.81 -12.14 11.92
N LEU A 393 23.48 -12.27 12.04
CA LEU A 393 22.76 -13.52 11.79
C LEU A 393 22.19 -13.55 10.38
N VAL A 394 22.22 -14.73 9.77
CA VAL A 394 21.49 -15.02 8.53
C VAL A 394 20.78 -16.38 8.67
N PRO A 395 19.53 -16.51 8.18
CA PRO A 395 18.86 -17.81 8.21
C PRO A 395 19.42 -18.76 7.13
N GLU A 396 19.61 -20.02 7.49
CA GLU A 396 19.96 -21.07 6.51
C GLU A 396 18.75 -21.41 5.62
N PRO A 397 18.93 -21.50 4.29
CA PRO A 397 17.87 -21.90 3.37
C PRO A 397 17.28 -23.28 3.72
N GLY A 398 15.95 -23.38 3.69
CA GLY A 398 15.20 -24.62 3.94
C GLY A 398 15.05 -25.02 5.41
N THR A 399 16.00 -24.68 6.28
CA THR A 399 15.91 -24.96 7.73
C THR A 399 15.43 -23.75 8.54
N GLY A 400 15.72 -22.54 8.07
CA GLY A 400 15.48 -21.30 8.79
C GLY A 400 16.37 -21.13 10.05
N ARG A 401 17.36 -22.00 10.26
CA ARG A 401 18.25 -21.89 11.41
C ARG A 401 19.09 -20.62 11.33
N LEU A 402 19.09 -19.82 12.38
CA LEU A 402 19.88 -18.59 12.48
C LEU A 402 21.35 -18.93 12.76
N VAL A 403 22.24 -18.52 11.87
CA VAL A 403 23.67 -18.74 11.99
C VAL A 403 24.45 -17.45 11.87
N PRO A 404 25.54 -17.25 12.63
CA PRO A 404 26.45 -16.14 12.43
C PRO A 404 27.09 -16.21 11.05
N ILE A 405 27.22 -15.04 10.38
CA ILE A 405 27.83 -14.94 9.05
C ILE A 405 29.31 -15.34 9.06
N GLY A 406 30.01 -15.08 10.17
CA GLY A 406 31.44 -15.30 10.26
C GLY A 406 32.27 -14.19 9.60
N VAL A 407 33.56 -14.45 9.42
CA VAL A 407 34.50 -13.47 8.87
C VAL A 407 34.43 -13.43 7.35
N GLY A 408 34.36 -12.25 6.75
CA GLY A 408 34.42 -12.03 5.30
C GLY A 408 33.07 -11.73 4.64
N GLY A 409 32.00 -11.63 5.40
CA GLY A 409 30.69 -11.17 4.88
C GLY A 409 30.73 -9.73 4.39
N SER A 410 30.03 -9.45 3.29
CA SER A 410 29.91 -8.11 2.70
C SER A 410 28.49 -7.82 2.23
N ALA A 411 28.13 -6.55 2.14
CA ALA A 411 26.85 -6.05 1.63
C ALA A 411 27.06 -4.72 0.90
N MET A 412 26.08 -4.27 0.15
CA MET A 412 26.10 -2.97 -0.52
C MET A 412 25.60 -1.85 0.38
N THR A 413 24.63 -2.12 1.21
CA THR A 413 23.99 -1.14 2.09
C THR A 413 23.82 -1.70 3.50
N LYS A 414 24.02 -0.84 4.51
CA LYS A 414 23.64 -1.06 5.91
C LYS A 414 22.53 -0.09 6.27
N VAL A 415 21.37 -0.63 6.58
CA VAL A 415 20.22 0.12 7.07
C VAL A 415 20.13 -0.05 8.59
N VAL A 416 19.96 1.05 9.31
CA VAL A 416 19.80 1.04 10.76
C VAL A 416 18.36 1.43 11.10
N TYR A 417 17.65 0.52 11.74
CA TYR A 417 16.26 0.73 12.17
C TYR A 417 16.17 0.99 13.65
N ARG A 418 15.32 1.94 14.02
CA ARG A 418 14.75 2.06 15.35
C ARG A 418 13.35 1.50 15.30
N VAL A 419 13.14 0.35 15.93
CA VAL A 419 11.84 -0.33 15.90
C VAL A 419 10.96 0.23 17.01
N LEU A 420 9.75 0.67 16.66
CA LEU A 420 8.75 1.17 17.57
C LEU A 420 7.92 -0.02 18.12
N ALA A 421 8.48 -0.70 19.12
CA ALA A 421 7.87 -1.86 19.73
C ALA A 421 6.63 -1.50 20.57
N SER A 422 5.69 -2.43 20.70
CA SER A 422 4.51 -2.35 21.55
C SER A 422 4.07 -3.74 21.99
N SER A 423 3.13 -3.84 22.93
CA SER A 423 2.52 -5.12 23.29
C SER A 423 1.67 -5.69 22.15
N PHE A 424 1.57 -7.01 22.11
CA PHE A 424 0.58 -7.71 21.29
C PHE A 424 -0.77 -7.80 22.01
N GLN A 425 -1.82 -8.08 21.27
CA GLN A 425 -3.21 -8.11 21.78
C GLN A 425 -3.47 -9.24 22.80
N ASP A 426 -2.60 -10.23 22.90
CA ASP A 426 -2.59 -11.26 23.95
C ASP A 426 -1.87 -10.82 25.26
N GLY A 427 -1.39 -9.58 25.31
CA GLY A 427 -0.67 -9.01 26.44
C GLY A 427 0.82 -9.34 26.47
N SER A 428 1.34 -10.08 25.50
CA SER A 428 2.78 -10.34 25.42
C SER A 428 3.52 -9.12 24.84
N GLU A 429 4.71 -8.83 25.38
CA GLU A 429 5.56 -7.74 24.89
C GLU A 429 6.35 -8.17 23.66
N MET A 430 6.57 -7.24 22.71
CA MET A 430 7.45 -7.48 21.58
C MET A 430 8.91 -7.55 22.03
N GLU A 431 9.60 -8.59 21.61
CA GLU A 431 11.00 -8.87 21.92
C GLU A 431 11.84 -9.09 20.65
N THR A 432 13.15 -9.21 20.80
CA THR A 432 14.07 -9.51 19.70
C THR A 432 13.64 -10.74 18.89
N ALA A 433 13.12 -11.78 19.54
CA ALA A 433 12.64 -12.99 18.87
C ALA A 433 11.52 -12.69 17.87
N ASP A 434 10.61 -11.78 18.17
CA ASP A 434 9.53 -11.39 17.28
C ASP A 434 10.04 -10.66 16.02
N LEU A 435 11.15 -9.94 16.12
CA LEU A 435 11.75 -9.20 15.00
C LEU A 435 12.58 -10.10 14.09
N ILE A 436 13.19 -11.13 14.64
CA ILE A 436 14.13 -12.00 13.90
C ILE A 436 13.43 -13.24 13.31
N TYR A 437 12.40 -13.75 13.97
CA TYR A 437 11.74 -14.99 13.53
C TYR A 437 11.11 -14.94 12.14
N PRO A 438 10.52 -13.81 11.67
CA PRO A 438 10.02 -13.72 10.31
C PRO A 438 11.06 -14.02 9.21
N TYR A 439 12.33 -13.68 9.44
CA TYR A 439 13.42 -14.05 8.52
C TYR A 439 13.64 -15.58 8.49
N ALA A 440 13.71 -16.19 9.67
CA ALA A 440 13.83 -17.65 9.79
C ALA A 440 12.67 -18.37 9.10
N PHE A 441 11.44 -17.92 9.34
CA PHE A 441 10.24 -18.41 8.71
C PHE A 441 10.30 -18.31 7.18
N ALA A 442 10.67 -17.14 6.64
CA ALA A 442 10.73 -16.89 5.20
C ALA A 442 11.76 -17.81 4.49
N TYR A 443 12.91 -18.01 5.10
CA TYR A 443 13.94 -18.91 4.55
C TYR A 443 13.55 -20.37 4.65
N ARG A 444 12.84 -20.78 5.71
CA ARG A 444 12.36 -22.13 5.88
C ARG A 444 11.29 -22.50 4.85
N TRP A 445 10.30 -21.65 4.66
CA TRP A 445 9.13 -21.92 3.83
C TRP A 445 9.25 -21.44 2.39
N GLY A 446 10.20 -20.55 2.08
CA GLY A 446 10.36 -19.95 0.77
C GLY A 446 11.55 -20.40 -0.06
N SER A 447 12.56 -21.08 0.53
CA SER A 447 13.84 -21.27 -0.16
C SER A 447 13.98 -22.57 -0.97
N SER A 448 13.28 -23.64 -0.62
CA SER A 448 13.55 -24.98 -1.19
C SER A 448 12.30 -25.64 -1.76
N PRO A 449 12.03 -25.50 -3.06
CA PRO A 449 10.83 -26.07 -3.69
C PRO A 449 10.66 -27.59 -3.53
N ALA A 450 11.75 -28.30 -3.31
CA ALA A 450 11.74 -29.75 -3.09
C ALA A 450 11.50 -30.14 -1.63
N ALA A 451 11.51 -29.19 -0.68
CA ALA A 451 11.30 -29.49 0.72
C ALA A 451 9.80 -29.69 1.03
N THR A 452 9.51 -30.47 2.06
CA THR A 452 8.15 -30.61 2.61
C THR A 452 7.67 -29.31 3.24
N THR A 453 8.61 -28.48 3.73
CA THR A 453 8.39 -27.13 4.23
C THR A 453 8.60 -26.12 3.09
N PHE A 454 7.67 -26.06 2.14
CA PHE A 454 7.67 -25.10 1.05
C PHE A 454 6.26 -24.67 0.72
N ASP A 455 6.07 -23.37 0.56
CA ASP A 455 4.86 -22.77 0.03
C ASP A 455 5.23 -21.72 -1.04
N ALA A 456 4.68 -21.89 -2.24
CA ALA A 456 5.02 -21.04 -3.39
C ALA A 456 4.61 -19.58 -3.19
N GLU A 457 3.52 -19.31 -2.47
CA GLU A 457 3.07 -17.94 -2.19
C GLU A 457 3.97 -17.28 -1.14
N VAL A 458 4.40 -18.01 -0.10
CA VAL A 458 5.43 -17.52 0.85
C VAL A 458 6.75 -17.29 0.13
N SER A 459 7.16 -18.19 -0.76
CA SER A 459 8.39 -18.03 -1.54
C SER A 459 8.36 -16.75 -2.37
N ALA A 460 7.28 -16.50 -3.06
CA ALA A 460 7.14 -15.30 -3.89
C ALA A 460 7.07 -14.02 -3.03
N ALA A 461 6.28 -14.01 -1.94
CA ALA A 461 6.14 -12.85 -1.05
C ALA A 461 7.46 -12.43 -0.36
N THR A 462 8.38 -13.37 -0.17
CA THR A 462 9.63 -13.14 0.56
C THR A 462 10.87 -13.17 -0.33
N SER A 463 10.71 -13.27 -1.66
CA SER A 463 11.84 -13.47 -2.60
C SER A 463 12.82 -12.30 -2.54
N LEU A 464 12.34 -11.05 -2.65
CA LEU A 464 13.18 -9.86 -2.63
C LEU A 464 14.08 -9.82 -1.38
N MET A 465 13.49 -10.05 -0.21
CA MET A 465 14.24 -10.10 1.04
C MET A 465 15.27 -11.25 1.04
N ARG A 466 14.88 -12.47 0.68
CA ARG A 466 15.78 -13.64 0.71
C ARG A 466 16.95 -13.51 -0.26
N ASP A 467 16.73 -12.88 -1.41
CA ASP A 467 17.76 -12.65 -2.41
C ASP A 467 18.76 -11.57 -1.97
N ARG A 468 18.30 -10.58 -1.21
CA ARG A 468 19.07 -9.38 -0.86
C ARG A 468 19.66 -9.39 0.53
N LEU A 469 19.09 -10.11 1.50
CA LEU A 469 19.56 -10.11 2.88
C LEU A 469 20.97 -10.71 2.97
N ARG A 470 21.89 -9.99 3.62
CA ARG A 470 23.25 -10.43 3.91
C ARG A 470 23.53 -10.58 5.40
N GLY A 471 22.66 -10.02 6.24
CA GLY A 471 22.74 -10.23 7.69
C GLY A 471 21.84 -9.28 8.47
N VAL A 472 21.46 -9.69 9.66
CA VAL A 472 20.69 -8.89 10.62
C VAL A 472 21.38 -8.94 11.99
N ARG A 473 21.42 -7.80 12.70
CA ARG A 473 22.06 -7.69 14.01
C ARG A 473 21.27 -6.75 14.90
N VAL A 474 20.83 -7.22 16.05
CA VAL A 474 20.26 -6.36 17.10
C VAL A 474 21.41 -5.80 17.92
N ILE A 475 21.60 -4.48 17.91
CA ILE A 475 22.74 -3.81 18.57
C ILE A 475 22.41 -3.24 19.95
N GLY A 476 21.14 -3.13 20.28
CA GLY A 476 20.69 -2.63 21.58
C GLY A 476 19.21 -2.34 21.64
N VAL A 477 18.77 -1.85 22.78
CA VAL A 477 17.40 -1.35 23.00
C VAL A 477 17.51 0.04 23.60
N GLU A 478 16.91 1.03 22.94
CA GLU A 478 16.78 2.38 23.47
C GLU A 478 15.54 2.47 24.34
N GLU A 479 15.67 3.08 25.51
CA GLU A 479 14.55 3.40 26.38
C GLU A 479 14.24 4.89 26.31
N SER A 480 13.02 5.23 25.93
CA SER A 480 12.50 6.59 25.96
C SER A 480 11.44 6.71 27.05
N LYS A 481 11.52 7.75 27.86
CA LYS A 481 10.58 8.00 28.95
C LYS A 481 9.66 9.15 28.59
N LEU A 482 8.36 8.92 28.64
CA LEU A 482 7.34 9.93 28.41
C LEU A 482 6.61 10.19 29.74
N PRO A 483 6.87 11.33 30.42
CA PRO A 483 6.12 11.71 31.60
C PRO A 483 4.73 12.22 31.20
N ILE A 484 3.69 11.68 31.82
CA ILE A 484 2.30 12.13 31.67
C ILE A 484 1.71 12.31 33.04
N ALA A 485 1.56 13.56 33.47
CA ALA A 485 1.20 13.91 34.84
C ALA A 485 2.15 13.23 35.86
N ASP A 486 1.61 12.39 36.74
CA ASP A 486 2.39 11.66 37.75
C ASP A 486 2.88 10.29 37.27
N LEU A 487 2.59 9.91 36.03
CA LEU A 487 2.98 8.63 35.45
C LEU A 487 4.15 8.82 34.46
N VAL A 488 5.03 7.84 34.42
CA VAL A 488 6.14 7.78 33.47
C VAL A 488 6.01 6.50 32.66
N PHE A 489 5.72 6.66 31.35
CA PHE A 489 5.68 5.54 30.42
C PHE A 489 7.07 5.32 29.82
N THR A 490 7.50 4.08 29.79
CA THR A 490 8.78 3.70 29.18
C THR A 490 8.51 2.98 27.86
N TYR A 491 9.03 3.55 26.77
CA TYR A 491 9.02 2.93 25.45
C TYR A 491 10.36 2.24 25.22
N ARG A 492 10.31 1.01 24.76
CA ARG A 492 11.49 0.24 24.37
C ARG A 492 11.55 0.18 22.85
N SER A 493 12.65 0.63 22.29
CA SER A 493 12.87 0.66 20.84
C SER A 493 14.14 -0.13 20.51
N PRO A 494 14.02 -1.38 20.05
CA PRO A 494 15.16 -2.14 19.56
C PRO A 494 15.85 -1.41 18.39
N ILE A 495 17.17 -1.40 18.40
CA ILE A 495 17.99 -0.88 17.30
C ILE A 495 18.56 -2.06 16.55
N VAL A 496 18.24 -2.13 15.26
CA VAL A 496 18.58 -3.27 14.41
C VAL A 496 19.34 -2.79 13.17
N GLU A 497 20.50 -3.36 12.94
CA GLU A 497 21.26 -3.23 11.70
C GLU A 497 20.83 -4.34 10.75
N VAL A 498 20.50 -3.98 9.52
CA VAL A 498 20.20 -4.93 8.44
C VAL A 498 21.13 -4.64 7.27
N TYR A 499 21.80 -5.67 6.81
CA TYR A 499 22.77 -5.61 5.72
C TYR A 499 22.14 -6.23 4.47
N VAL A 500 22.07 -5.46 3.37
CA VAL A 500 21.39 -5.88 2.14
C VAL A 500 22.22 -5.57 0.89
N ASP A 501 22.06 -6.38 -0.14
CA ASP A 501 22.56 -6.10 -1.47
C ASP A 501 21.48 -5.36 -2.29
N ALA A 502 21.27 -4.10 -1.93
CA ALA A 502 20.40 -3.18 -2.64
C ALA A 502 21.01 -1.77 -2.61
N ILE A 503 20.91 -1.07 -3.73
CA ILE A 503 21.24 0.35 -3.82
C ILE A 503 19.94 1.10 -3.98
N PRO A 504 19.56 2.00 -3.05
CA PRO A 504 18.32 2.76 -3.17
C PRO A 504 18.40 3.76 -4.31
N THR A 505 17.32 3.90 -5.03
CA THR A 505 17.15 4.91 -6.08
C THR A 505 16.33 6.08 -5.60
N ASP A 506 15.46 5.85 -4.62
CA ASP A 506 14.65 6.83 -3.92
C ASP A 506 14.87 6.74 -2.40
N GLU A 507 14.42 7.76 -1.68
CA GLU A 507 14.58 7.85 -0.23
C GLU A 507 13.95 6.63 0.48
N HIS A 508 14.75 5.92 1.25
CA HIS A 508 14.35 4.74 2.05
C HIS A 508 13.92 3.49 1.26
N GLU A 509 14.17 3.40 -0.03
CA GLU A 509 13.83 2.21 -0.83
C GLU A 509 14.56 0.94 -0.34
N ASP A 510 15.81 1.08 0.09
CA ASP A 510 16.62 0.03 0.71
C ASP A 510 16.01 -0.50 2.02
N ALA A 511 15.36 0.36 2.78
CA ALA A 511 14.70 0.01 4.03
C ALA A 511 13.44 -0.86 3.85
N LEU A 512 12.89 -0.94 2.65
CA LEU A 512 11.72 -1.77 2.35
C LEU A 512 12.08 -3.22 2.04
N VAL A 513 13.36 -3.49 1.75
CA VAL A 513 13.82 -4.81 1.30
C VAL A 513 13.68 -5.86 2.40
N ALA A 514 14.11 -5.52 3.61
CA ALA A 514 14.15 -6.47 4.72
C ALA A 514 13.93 -5.78 6.08
N PRO A 515 12.77 -5.17 6.34
CA PRO A 515 12.52 -4.51 7.61
C PRO A 515 12.46 -5.52 8.77
N PRO A 516 13.10 -5.24 9.92
CA PRO A 516 13.03 -6.10 11.10
C PRO A 516 11.71 -5.87 11.84
N TRP A 517 10.64 -6.45 11.32
CA TRP A 517 9.29 -6.22 11.81
C TRP A 517 8.42 -7.47 11.77
N SER A 518 7.50 -7.57 12.72
CA SER A 518 6.39 -8.52 12.72
C SER A 518 5.16 -7.90 13.36
N SER A 519 4.04 -7.93 12.66
CA SER A 519 2.74 -7.57 13.25
C SER A 519 2.14 -8.70 14.08
N VAL A 520 2.64 -9.91 13.90
CA VAL A 520 2.20 -11.14 14.59
C VAL A 520 3.34 -11.65 15.48
N PRO A 521 3.09 -12.04 16.73
CA PRO A 521 4.14 -12.54 17.61
C PRO A 521 4.71 -13.89 17.13
N TRP A 522 5.98 -14.15 17.44
CA TRP A 522 6.70 -15.35 16.97
C TRP A 522 5.95 -16.66 17.30
N HIS A 523 5.29 -16.75 18.45
CA HIS A 523 4.59 -17.97 18.86
C HIS A 523 3.33 -18.24 18.04
N VAL A 524 2.65 -17.20 17.53
CA VAL A 524 1.54 -17.39 16.58
C VAL A 524 2.06 -17.86 15.21
N LEU A 525 3.18 -17.29 14.72
CA LEU A 525 3.82 -17.80 13.49
C LEU A 525 4.26 -19.27 13.66
N ALA A 526 4.87 -19.62 14.79
CA ALA A 526 5.27 -20.98 15.11
C ALA A 526 4.08 -21.96 15.23
N LEU A 527 2.95 -21.49 15.78
CA LEU A 527 1.70 -22.27 15.82
C LEU A 527 1.18 -22.55 14.41
N MET A 528 1.23 -21.56 13.53
CA MET A 528 0.81 -21.71 12.13
C MET A 528 1.72 -22.69 11.39
N GLU A 529 3.06 -22.67 11.61
CA GLU A 529 3.99 -23.65 11.07
C GLU A 529 3.62 -25.07 11.51
N ALA A 530 3.43 -25.26 12.81
CA ALA A 530 3.07 -26.55 13.36
C ALA A 530 1.73 -27.08 12.82
N ALA A 531 0.76 -26.19 12.58
CA ALA A 531 -0.52 -26.56 11.97
C ALA A 531 -0.33 -27.09 10.54
N VAL A 532 0.57 -26.48 9.77
CA VAL A 532 0.85 -26.90 8.38
C VAL A 532 1.69 -28.18 8.34
N GLU A 533 2.68 -28.31 9.24
CA GLU A 533 3.51 -29.52 9.36
C GLU A 533 2.72 -30.74 9.83
N ARG A 534 1.72 -30.55 10.70
CA ARG A 534 0.84 -31.61 11.19
C ARG A 534 -0.39 -31.82 10.30
N GLU A 535 -0.40 -31.25 9.11
CA GLU A 535 -1.47 -31.39 8.12
C GLU A 535 -2.87 -31.00 8.63
N ILE A 536 -2.94 -30.05 9.56
CA ILE A 536 -4.20 -29.48 10.05
C ILE A 536 -4.79 -28.51 9.01
N ALA A 537 -3.91 -27.71 8.36
CA ALA A 537 -4.26 -26.73 7.35
C ALA A 537 -3.06 -26.43 6.42
N ALA A 538 -3.23 -25.52 5.46
CA ALA A 538 -2.14 -25.00 4.63
C ALA A 538 -2.16 -23.45 4.66
N PHE A 539 -1.00 -22.79 4.47
CA PHE A 539 -0.92 -21.34 4.50
C PHE A 539 -1.67 -20.68 3.34
N SER A 540 -1.41 -21.18 2.13
CA SER A 540 -1.98 -20.61 0.91
C SER A 540 -3.14 -21.43 0.36
N GLN A 541 -3.99 -20.75 -0.44
CA GLN A 541 -5.11 -21.42 -1.11
C GLN A 541 -4.63 -22.48 -2.12
N SER A 542 -3.52 -22.22 -2.79
CA SER A 542 -2.93 -23.14 -3.77
C SER A 542 -2.46 -24.42 -3.10
N GLU A 543 -1.75 -24.33 -1.97
CA GLU A 543 -1.31 -25.47 -1.19
C GLU A 543 -2.47 -26.22 -0.52
N ALA A 544 -3.46 -25.50 -0.01
CA ALA A 544 -4.69 -26.09 0.52
C ALA A 544 -5.38 -27.00 -0.52
N LYS A 545 -5.54 -26.51 -1.74
CA LYS A 545 -6.11 -27.28 -2.86
C LYS A 545 -5.20 -28.45 -3.25
N ARG A 546 -3.88 -28.24 -3.39
CA ARG A 546 -2.92 -29.26 -3.79
C ARG A 546 -2.87 -30.43 -2.79
N ARG A 547 -2.90 -30.11 -1.48
CA ARG A 547 -2.79 -31.10 -0.39
C ARG A 547 -4.15 -31.63 0.08
N ASN A 548 -5.25 -31.09 -0.45
CA ASN A 548 -6.64 -31.38 0.00
C ASN A 548 -6.81 -31.12 1.50
N LEU A 549 -6.28 -29.99 1.98
CA LEU A 549 -6.37 -29.52 3.35
C LEU A 549 -7.22 -28.25 3.42
N PRO A 550 -7.74 -27.90 4.61
CA PRO A 550 -8.32 -26.58 4.82
C PRO A 550 -7.29 -25.46 4.59
N TRP A 551 -7.73 -24.31 4.10
CA TRP A 551 -6.92 -23.11 4.11
C TRP A 551 -6.90 -22.53 5.53
N LEU A 552 -5.73 -22.24 6.09
CA LEU A 552 -5.54 -21.84 7.49
C LEU A 552 -6.29 -20.55 7.79
N ASP A 553 -7.21 -20.58 8.75
CA ASP A 553 -8.01 -19.45 9.21
C ASP A 553 -7.92 -19.29 10.74
N LEU A 554 -7.36 -18.17 11.19
CA LEU A 554 -7.14 -17.90 12.60
C LEU A 554 -8.38 -17.37 13.34
N ALA A 555 -9.47 -17.06 12.63
CA ALA A 555 -10.59 -16.37 13.25
C ALA A 555 -11.96 -17.05 13.04
N ARG A 556 -12.23 -17.60 11.87
CA ARG A 556 -13.60 -17.92 11.44
C ARG A 556 -13.95 -19.41 11.48
N ASP A 557 -12.96 -20.29 11.59
CA ASP A 557 -13.14 -21.75 11.59
C ASP A 557 -13.02 -22.32 13.00
N PRO A 558 -14.13 -22.68 13.66
CA PRO A 558 -14.10 -23.25 15.01
C PRO A 558 -13.36 -24.59 15.10
N ALA A 559 -13.44 -25.43 14.04
CA ALA A 559 -12.77 -26.73 14.05
C ALA A 559 -11.24 -26.59 13.98
N GLN A 560 -10.76 -25.62 13.20
CA GLN A 560 -9.31 -25.28 13.19
C GLN A 560 -8.89 -24.69 14.53
N ARG A 561 -9.65 -23.74 15.06
CA ARG A 561 -9.39 -23.12 16.37
C ARG A 561 -9.20 -24.16 17.47
N ASP A 562 -10.10 -25.15 17.55
CA ASP A 562 -10.06 -26.18 18.62
C ASP A 562 -8.82 -27.08 18.48
N LYS A 563 -8.43 -27.43 17.25
CA LYS A 563 -7.16 -28.15 16.97
C LYS A 563 -5.94 -27.31 17.31
N LEU A 564 -5.92 -26.02 16.95
CA LEU A 564 -4.84 -25.11 17.27
C LEU A 564 -4.72 -24.86 18.79
N ARG A 565 -5.84 -24.77 19.51
CA ARG A 565 -5.83 -24.67 20.97
C ARG A 565 -5.23 -25.92 21.63
N ALA A 566 -5.48 -27.11 21.09
CA ALA A 566 -4.84 -28.34 21.58
C ALA A 566 -3.30 -28.28 21.42
N LEU A 567 -2.80 -27.72 20.29
CA LEU A 567 -1.36 -27.48 20.08
C LEU A 567 -0.81 -26.45 21.07
N ILE A 568 -1.53 -25.38 21.35
CA ILE A 568 -1.12 -24.36 22.33
C ILE A 568 -0.89 -25.00 23.69
N ASN A 569 -1.81 -25.85 24.15
CA ASN A 569 -1.69 -26.55 25.42
C ASN A 569 -0.50 -27.53 25.46
N GLU A 570 -0.27 -28.27 24.37
CA GLU A 570 0.91 -29.11 24.21
C GLU A 570 2.21 -28.29 24.31
N PHE A 571 2.27 -27.17 23.60
CA PHE A 571 3.44 -26.30 23.54
C PHE A 571 3.70 -25.57 24.89
N ALA A 572 2.65 -25.16 25.58
CA ALA A 572 2.76 -24.59 26.91
C ALA A 572 3.37 -25.59 27.92
N ALA A 573 2.92 -26.84 27.87
CA ALA A 573 3.45 -27.92 28.74
C ALA A 573 4.91 -28.26 28.43
N ALA A 574 5.31 -28.19 27.15
CA ALA A 574 6.67 -28.52 26.70
C ALA A 574 7.66 -27.33 26.78
N GLY A 575 7.17 -26.10 27.02
CA GLY A 575 7.99 -24.89 26.82
C GLY A 575 8.53 -24.78 25.41
N TYR A 576 7.69 -25.17 24.42
CA TYR A 576 8.09 -25.27 23.00
C TYR A 576 8.50 -23.91 22.43
N ARG A 577 9.57 -23.92 21.68
CA ARG A 577 10.02 -22.83 20.84
C ARG A 577 10.71 -23.41 19.60
N PRO A 578 10.58 -22.74 18.42
CA PRO A 578 11.29 -23.15 17.21
C PRO A 578 12.82 -23.22 17.46
N ALA A 579 13.50 -24.15 16.80
CA ALA A 579 14.95 -24.30 16.91
C ALA A 579 15.71 -23.00 16.59
N ALA A 580 15.19 -22.17 15.68
CA ALA A 580 15.76 -20.87 15.36
C ALA A 580 15.75 -19.88 16.55
N LEU A 581 14.89 -20.09 17.54
CA LEU A 581 14.73 -19.19 18.71
C LEU A 581 15.32 -19.76 20.01
N GLU A 582 15.89 -20.95 20.01
CA GLU A 582 16.40 -21.58 21.25
C GLU A 582 17.45 -20.74 22.00
N SER A 583 18.27 -20.00 21.25
CA SER A 583 19.27 -19.09 21.83
C SER A 583 18.70 -17.74 22.27
N LEU A 584 17.50 -17.36 21.80
CA LEU A 584 16.89 -16.07 22.08
C LEU A 584 15.76 -16.15 23.11
N VAL A 585 15.09 -17.30 23.22
CA VAL A 585 13.92 -17.49 24.09
C VAL A 585 14.15 -18.64 25.04
N SER A 586 13.99 -18.43 26.36
CA SER A 586 14.02 -19.52 27.34
C SER A 586 12.73 -20.34 27.30
N ALA A 587 12.78 -21.61 27.74
CA ALA A 587 11.57 -22.44 27.83
C ALA A 587 10.49 -21.83 28.72
N GLN A 588 10.88 -21.16 29.80
CA GLN A 588 9.95 -20.47 30.70
C GLN A 588 9.27 -19.28 30.01
N ALA A 589 10.02 -18.46 29.24
CA ALA A 589 9.46 -17.38 28.46
C ALA A 589 8.50 -17.90 27.39
N ALA A 590 8.87 -19.00 26.71
CA ALA A 590 7.99 -19.66 25.74
C ALA A 590 6.68 -20.15 26.38
N THR A 591 6.74 -20.82 27.54
CA THR A 591 5.55 -21.24 28.28
C THR A 591 4.63 -20.04 28.60
N ALA A 592 5.18 -18.91 29.05
CA ALA A 592 4.39 -17.72 29.34
C ALA A 592 3.67 -17.17 28.08
N ARG A 593 4.35 -17.20 26.91
CA ARG A 593 3.75 -16.80 25.63
C ARG A 593 2.58 -17.70 25.22
N TRP A 594 2.74 -19.02 25.34
CA TRP A 594 1.67 -19.97 25.04
C TRP A 594 0.48 -19.84 25.98
N GLN A 595 0.71 -19.58 27.27
CA GLN A 595 -0.34 -19.32 28.26
C GLN A 595 -1.09 -18.02 27.94
N ALA A 596 -0.39 -16.96 27.56
CA ALA A 596 -1.01 -15.69 27.14
C ALA A 596 -1.92 -15.90 25.92
N LEU A 597 -1.46 -16.67 24.93
CA LEU A 597 -2.26 -16.99 23.75
C LEU A 597 -3.50 -17.84 24.12
N ASP A 598 -3.39 -18.85 24.99
CA ASP A 598 -4.55 -19.63 25.42
C ASP A 598 -5.61 -18.78 26.13
N GLN A 599 -5.17 -17.88 27.03
CA GLN A 599 -6.05 -16.91 27.69
C GLN A 599 -6.73 -15.97 26.69
N PHE A 600 -5.98 -15.51 25.68
CA PHE A 600 -6.55 -14.68 24.62
C PHE A 600 -7.61 -15.42 23.84
N VAL A 601 -7.37 -16.68 23.44
CA VAL A 601 -8.31 -17.52 22.71
C VAL A 601 -9.57 -17.77 23.52
N GLU A 602 -9.42 -18.01 24.83
CA GLU A 602 -10.55 -18.20 25.74
C GLU A 602 -11.44 -16.94 25.83
N ALA A 603 -10.82 -15.77 25.92
CA ALA A 603 -11.52 -14.49 26.05
C ALA A 603 -12.16 -14.01 24.74
N ASN A 604 -11.51 -14.23 23.59
CA ASN A 604 -11.89 -13.63 22.32
C ASN A 604 -12.44 -14.63 21.29
N ASN A 605 -12.30 -15.93 21.55
CA ASN A 605 -12.82 -17.00 20.68
C ASN A 605 -12.19 -17.07 19.27
N HIS A 606 -10.97 -16.53 19.11
CA HIS A 606 -10.16 -16.58 17.87
C HIS A 606 -8.66 -16.50 18.21
N LEU A 607 -7.79 -16.76 17.19
CA LEU A 607 -6.33 -16.75 17.32
C LEU A 607 -5.65 -15.58 16.59
N LEU A 608 -6.41 -14.63 16.06
CA LEU A 608 -5.87 -13.49 15.34
C LEU A 608 -5.30 -12.48 16.35
N VAL A 609 -4.05 -12.66 16.72
CA VAL A 609 -3.28 -11.79 17.63
C VAL A 609 -2.30 -10.97 16.82
N THR A 610 -2.37 -9.65 16.95
CA THR A 610 -1.48 -8.68 16.30
C THR A 610 -1.07 -7.60 17.30
N ASN A 611 -0.26 -6.65 16.84
CA ASN A 611 0.07 -5.42 17.57
C ASN A 611 -0.54 -4.17 16.90
N GLY A 612 -1.53 -4.35 16.05
CA GLY A 612 -2.20 -3.25 15.37
C GLY A 612 -3.15 -2.45 16.26
N PRO A 613 -3.63 -1.31 15.76
CA PRO A 613 -4.41 -0.35 16.55
C PRO A 613 -5.83 -0.80 16.87
N TYR A 614 -6.33 -1.84 16.19
CA TYR A 614 -7.66 -2.40 16.42
C TYR A 614 -7.57 -3.91 16.59
N ARG A 615 -8.47 -4.45 17.42
CA ARG A 615 -8.64 -5.89 17.66
C ARG A 615 -9.99 -6.33 17.12
N LEU A 616 -10.03 -7.51 16.51
CA LEU A 616 -11.29 -8.19 16.16
C LEU A 616 -12.07 -8.49 17.45
N ARG A 617 -13.29 -7.94 17.58
CA ARG A 617 -14.20 -8.23 18.69
C ARG A 617 -15.15 -9.37 18.36
N SER A 618 -15.73 -9.33 17.16
CA SER A 618 -16.66 -10.35 16.74
C SER A 618 -16.73 -10.44 15.21
N PHE A 619 -17.07 -11.64 14.77
CA PHE A 619 -17.28 -11.96 13.37
C PHE A 619 -18.62 -12.67 13.19
N SER A 620 -19.39 -12.21 12.23
CA SER A 620 -20.50 -12.96 11.63
C SER A 620 -20.45 -12.78 10.11
N PRO A 621 -21.17 -13.60 9.31
CA PRO A 621 -21.20 -13.43 7.86
C PRO A 621 -21.71 -12.05 7.40
N ASP A 622 -22.44 -11.33 8.22
CA ASP A 622 -23.08 -10.06 7.89
C ASP A 622 -22.40 -8.85 8.55
N VAL A 623 -21.57 -9.04 9.58
CA VAL A 623 -20.90 -7.94 10.29
C VAL A 623 -19.56 -8.41 10.88
N TYR A 624 -18.52 -7.63 10.67
CA TYR A 624 -17.23 -7.75 11.33
C TYR A 624 -17.02 -6.53 12.22
N THR A 625 -16.74 -6.73 13.50
CA THR A 625 -16.62 -5.63 14.46
C THR A 625 -15.24 -5.59 15.09
N PHE A 626 -14.64 -4.40 15.15
CA PHE A 626 -13.31 -4.16 15.68
C PHE A 626 -13.36 -3.07 16.74
N ASP A 627 -12.62 -3.30 17.83
CA ASP A 627 -12.45 -2.33 18.90
C ASP A 627 -11.06 -1.70 18.85
N VAL A 628 -10.97 -0.42 19.09
CA VAL A 628 -9.69 0.29 19.17
C VAL A 628 -8.88 -0.18 20.38
N ILE A 629 -7.58 -0.36 20.17
CA ILE A 629 -6.62 -0.62 21.26
C ILE A 629 -6.20 0.72 21.85
N ARG A 630 -6.46 0.91 23.13
CA ARG A 630 -6.09 2.11 23.87
C ARG A 630 -5.02 1.79 24.91
N GLU A 631 -3.82 1.52 24.41
CA GLU A 631 -2.66 1.26 25.24
C GLU A 631 -1.64 2.39 25.13
N PHE A 632 -1.12 2.82 26.26
CA PHE A 632 -0.11 3.88 26.31
C PHE A 632 1.23 3.49 25.71
N THR A 633 1.45 2.20 25.48
CA THR A 633 2.66 1.69 24.83
C THR A 633 2.60 1.70 23.31
N TYR A 634 1.44 1.96 22.70
CA TYR A 634 1.33 2.09 21.25
C TYR A 634 2.03 3.37 20.79
N PRO A 635 3.08 3.29 19.95
CA PRO A 635 4.00 4.40 19.76
C PRO A 635 3.61 5.42 18.71
N VAL A 636 2.63 5.10 17.85
CA VAL A 636 2.23 5.99 16.74
C VAL A 636 1.08 6.88 17.19
N GLY A 637 1.31 8.19 17.20
CA GLY A 637 0.34 9.18 17.68
C GLY A 637 -0.77 9.49 16.67
N LEU A 638 -1.88 9.98 17.20
CA LEU A 638 -2.96 10.57 16.41
C LEU A 638 -2.46 11.70 15.53
N GLY A 639 -3.00 11.77 14.32
CA GLY A 639 -2.66 12.83 13.37
C GLY A 639 -1.33 12.63 12.65
N THR A 640 -0.56 11.60 12.97
CA THR A 640 0.74 11.32 12.32
C THR A 640 0.63 11.29 10.79
N PHE A 641 -0.48 10.79 10.26
CA PHE A 641 -0.71 10.65 8.82
C PHE A 641 -1.73 11.65 8.25
N ASP A 642 -2.25 12.59 9.06
CA ASP A 642 -3.32 13.52 8.64
C ASP A 642 -2.93 14.39 7.45
N PHE A 643 -1.64 14.64 7.23
CA PHE A 643 -1.16 15.43 6.10
C PHE A 643 -1.36 14.72 4.75
N TYR A 644 -1.57 13.40 4.72
CA TYR A 644 -1.94 12.66 3.51
C TYR A 644 -3.42 12.82 3.14
N ALA A 645 -4.25 13.30 4.06
CA ALA A 645 -5.64 13.58 3.75
C ALA A 645 -5.74 14.86 2.88
N TYR A 646 -6.44 14.74 1.75
CA TYR A 646 -6.63 15.86 0.81
C TYR A 646 -5.33 16.38 0.19
N PRO A 647 -4.65 15.56 -0.60
CA PRO A 647 -3.41 15.98 -1.24
C PRO A 647 -3.63 17.20 -2.15
N ALA A 648 -2.72 18.16 -2.07
CA ALA A 648 -2.70 19.30 -2.96
C ALA A 648 -2.38 18.87 -4.40
N LYS A 649 -2.88 19.64 -5.40
CA LYS A 649 -2.60 19.41 -6.84
C LYS A 649 -1.95 20.63 -7.44
N ALA A 650 -1.00 20.40 -8.36
CA ALA A 650 -0.42 21.46 -9.16
C ALA A 650 -0.95 21.39 -10.60
N PHE A 651 -1.02 22.57 -11.22
CA PHE A 651 -1.45 22.75 -12.60
C PHE A 651 -0.41 23.56 -13.33
N VAL A 652 0.31 22.97 -14.26
CA VAL A 652 1.23 23.69 -15.16
C VAL A 652 0.40 24.61 -16.04
N THR A 653 0.67 25.91 -15.96
CA THR A 653 -0.07 26.96 -16.70
C THR A 653 0.72 27.49 -17.89
N ARG A 654 2.06 27.43 -17.84
CA ARG A 654 2.93 27.92 -18.90
C ARG A 654 4.30 27.24 -18.86
N VAL A 655 4.82 26.96 -20.06
CA VAL A 655 6.20 26.48 -20.30
C VAL A 655 6.85 27.38 -21.32
N GLU A 656 8.06 27.89 -21.05
CA GLU A 656 8.79 28.85 -21.88
C GLU A 656 10.25 28.43 -22.03
N HIS A 657 10.78 28.51 -23.24
CA HIS A 657 12.21 28.32 -23.52
C HIS A 657 12.93 29.68 -23.52
N ILE A 658 13.89 29.87 -22.65
CA ILE A 658 14.68 31.11 -22.52
C ILE A 658 16.16 30.77 -22.41
N GLY A 659 16.89 31.00 -23.48
CA GLY A 659 18.33 30.66 -23.53
C GLY A 659 18.55 29.17 -23.36
N ASN A 660 19.33 28.76 -22.37
CA ASN A 660 19.61 27.35 -22.06
C ASN A 660 18.71 26.80 -20.93
N ARG A 661 17.55 27.38 -20.73
CA ARG A 661 16.61 26.95 -19.66
C ARG A 661 15.19 26.88 -20.15
N ILE A 662 14.43 25.95 -19.56
CA ILE A 662 12.97 25.88 -19.67
C ILE A 662 12.37 26.40 -18.38
N LEU A 663 11.53 27.43 -18.47
CA LEU A 663 10.84 27.99 -17.32
C LEU A 663 9.39 27.48 -17.27
N VAL A 664 8.98 26.99 -16.11
CA VAL A 664 7.65 26.43 -15.87
C VAL A 664 6.91 27.28 -14.82
N THR A 665 5.70 27.69 -15.17
CA THR A 665 4.79 28.38 -14.27
C THR A 665 3.63 27.45 -13.92
N ALA A 666 3.17 27.49 -12.66
CA ALA A 666 2.06 26.66 -12.23
C ALA A 666 1.22 27.34 -11.14
N ASP A 667 0.00 26.85 -11.01
CA ASP A 667 -0.90 27.09 -9.90
C ASP A 667 -0.98 25.87 -8.98
N ALA A 668 -1.33 26.09 -7.71
CA ALA A 668 -1.66 25.08 -6.74
C ALA A 668 -3.16 25.08 -6.44
N GLU A 669 -3.77 23.92 -6.35
CA GLU A 669 -5.09 23.71 -5.77
C GLU A 669 -4.93 23.05 -4.42
N ILE A 670 -5.43 23.71 -3.38
CA ILE A 670 -5.27 23.31 -1.99
C ILE A 670 -6.60 23.32 -1.27
N ALA A 671 -6.77 22.42 -0.32
CA ALA A 671 -7.93 22.35 0.55
C ALA A 671 -7.65 23.16 1.84
N LEU A 672 -8.29 24.30 1.99
CA LEU A 672 -8.24 25.08 3.24
C LEU A 672 -9.34 24.60 4.17
N LYS A 673 -8.95 24.18 5.38
CA LYS A 673 -9.89 23.80 6.43
C LYS A 673 -10.32 25.05 7.20
N GLN A 674 -11.62 25.31 7.26
CA GLN A 674 -12.23 26.35 8.09
C GLN A 674 -13.24 25.71 9.04
N GLN A 675 -12.85 25.50 10.30
CA GLN A 675 -13.64 24.75 11.29
C GLN A 675 -13.95 23.31 10.79
N ARG A 676 -15.22 23.03 10.46
CA ARG A 676 -15.69 21.74 9.93
C ARG A 676 -15.81 21.71 8.40
N ASP A 677 -15.71 22.89 7.77
CA ASP A 677 -15.83 23.02 6.32
C ASP A 677 -14.47 23.04 5.64
N ARG A 678 -14.46 22.61 4.39
CA ARG A 678 -13.30 22.67 3.50
C ARG A 678 -13.61 23.47 2.27
N ARG A 679 -12.73 24.40 1.97
CA ARG A 679 -12.78 25.20 0.76
C ARG A 679 -11.57 24.87 -0.11
N ILE A 680 -11.82 24.43 -1.34
CA ILE A 680 -10.79 24.27 -2.35
C ILE A 680 -10.50 25.65 -2.95
N VAL A 681 -9.24 26.05 -2.92
CA VAL A 681 -8.77 27.31 -3.52
C VAL A 681 -7.64 27.05 -4.50
N ARG A 682 -7.64 27.81 -5.58
CA ARG A 682 -6.56 27.78 -6.57
C ARG A 682 -5.74 29.07 -6.44
N VAL A 683 -4.43 28.92 -6.29
CA VAL A 683 -3.48 30.01 -6.04
C VAL A 683 -2.25 29.84 -6.91
N SER A 684 -1.65 30.95 -7.35
CA SER A 684 -0.43 30.88 -8.14
C SER A 684 0.78 30.53 -7.26
N LEU A 685 1.64 29.61 -7.74
CA LEU A 685 2.91 29.29 -7.10
C LEU A 685 3.97 30.39 -7.21
N LYS A 686 3.70 31.44 -7.97
CA LYS A 686 4.59 32.63 -8.11
C LYS A 686 4.71 33.48 -6.85
N ARG A 687 3.79 33.38 -5.89
CA ARG A 687 3.77 34.23 -4.70
C ARG A 687 4.23 33.45 -3.46
N ASP A 688 5.04 34.10 -2.62
CA ASP A 688 5.46 33.56 -1.31
C ASP A 688 4.31 33.37 -0.31
N THR A 689 3.13 33.90 -0.60
CA THR A 689 1.91 33.78 0.23
C THR A 689 1.53 32.34 0.56
N LEU A 690 1.96 31.35 -0.23
CA LEU A 690 1.73 29.94 0.07
C LEU A 690 2.63 29.39 1.19
N ARG A 691 3.87 29.89 1.33
CA ARG A 691 4.77 29.46 2.41
C ARG A 691 4.26 29.88 3.79
N GLU A 692 3.57 31.02 3.87
CA GLU A 692 2.99 31.51 5.12
C GLU A 692 1.66 30.82 5.46
N MET A 693 0.92 30.34 4.46
CA MET A 693 -0.40 29.73 4.65
C MET A 693 -0.35 28.22 4.87
N LEU A 694 0.55 27.51 4.22
CA LEU A 694 0.67 26.06 4.32
C LEU A 694 2.11 25.62 3.99
N PRO A 695 2.67 24.62 4.69
CA PRO A 695 4.01 24.09 4.44
C PRO A 695 4.04 23.17 3.21
N ILE A 696 3.55 23.62 2.05
CA ILE A 696 3.50 22.84 0.81
C ILE A 696 4.91 22.79 0.19
N ARG A 697 5.34 21.62 -0.21
CA ARG A 697 6.62 21.38 -0.87
C ARG A 697 6.43 21.09 -2.36
N PRO A 698 6.57 22.11 -3.24
CA PRO A 698 6.51 21.88 -4.67
C PRO A 698 7.82 21.27 -5.18
N VAL A 699 7.70 20.18 -5.95
CA VAL A 699 8.80 19.54 -6.68
C VAL A 699 8.44 19.55 -8.16
N ALA A 700 9.31 20.09 -8.98
CA ALA A 700 9.15 20.04 -10.43
C ALA A 700 10.03 18.94 -11.01
N ARG A 701 9.46 18.11 -11.89
CA ARG A 701 10.20 17.09 -12.65
C ARG A 701 10.07 17.37 -14.15
N TYR A 702 11.07 16.92 -14.90
CA TYR A 702 11.08 17.02 -16.35
C TYR A 702 11.61 15.75 -17.02
N VAL A 703 11.18 15.53 -18.24
CA VAL A 703 11.71 14.52 -19.15
C VAL A 703 11.98 15.20 -20.50
N LEU A 704 13.21 15.11 -20.99
CA LEU A 704 13.65 15.64 -22.28
C LEU A 704 13.84 14.51 -23.28
N LEU A 705 13.07 14.54 -24.36
CA LEU A 705 13.16 13.58 -25.46
C LEU A 705 13.89 14.18 -26.64
N GLY A 706 14.75 13.37 -27.27
CA GLY A 706 15.29 13.64 -28.59
C GLY A 706 14.29 13.30 -29.71
N GLU A 707 14.64 13.65 -30.93
CA GLU A 707 13.82 13.42 -32.13
C GLU A 707 13.49 11.94 -32.36
N ASN A 708 14.35 11.03 -31.93
CA ASN A 708 14.15 9.58 -31.99
C ASN A 708 13.22 9.04 -30.86
N GLY A 709 12.69 9.91 -30.01
CA GLY A 709 11.87 9.54 -28.87
C GLY A 709 12.61 8.92 -27.69
N MET A 710 13.95 8.91 -27.70
CA MET A 710 14.74 8.48 -26.54
C MET A 710 14.83 9.59 -25.49
N VAL A 711 14.82 9.20 -24.21
CA VAL A 711 15.07 10.13 -23.12
C VAL A 711 16.54 10.54 -23.10
N VAL A 712 16.79 11.82 -23.31
CA VAL A 712 18.14 12.42 -23.33
C VAL A 712 18.54 12.90 -21.94
N ALA A 713 17.58 13.45 -21.20
CA ALA A 713 17.75 13.87 -19.81
C ALA A 713 16.42 13.79 -19.05
N ALA A 714 16.52 13.52 -17.76
CA ALA A 714 15.37 13.56 -16.84
C ALA A 714 15.86 13.99 -15.45
N GLY A 715 14.99 14.64 -14.69
CA GLY A 715 15.35 15.06 -13.33
C GLY A 715 14.43 16.10 -12.74
N GLY A 716 14.91 16.76 -11.69
CA GLY A 716 14.24 17.86 -11.01
C GLY A 716 14.53 19.21 -11.65
N ALA A 717 13.64 20.19 -11.44
CA ALA A 717 13.84 21.58 -11.80
C ALA A 717 14.01 22.43 -10.53
N SER A 718 14.90 23.43 -10.58
CA SER A 718 15.12 24.35 -9.47
C SER A 718 14.01 25.39 -9.38
N ARG A 719 13.61 25.76 -8.16
CA ARG A 719 12.68 26.87 -7.95
C ARG A 719 13.43 28.19 -7.96
N GLU A 720 12.97 29.14 -8.76
CA GLU A 720 13.49 30.51 -8.84
C GLU A 720 12.82 31.40 -7.76
N ASP A 721 13.43 32.57 -7.48
CA ASP A 721 12.92 33.52 -6.48
C ASP A 721 11.54 34.10 -6.82
N ASP A 722 11.18 34.13 -8.12
CA ASP A 722 9.87 34.59 -8.59
C ASP A 722 8.80 33.47 -8.55
N GLY A 723 9.15 32.30 -8.01
CA GLY A 723 8.28 31.14 -7.84
C GLY A 723 8.06 30.28 -9.09
N ARG A 724 8.73 30.59 -10.21
CA ARG A 724 8.81 29.70 -11.38
C ARG A 724 9.80 28.55 -11.13
N PHE A 725 9.76 27.54 -11.96
CA PHE A 725 10.69 26.43 -11.93
C PHE A 725 11.54 26.43 -13.19
N ALA A 726 12.84 26.31 -13.01
CA ALA A 726 13.83 26.30 -14.09
C ALA A 726 14.43 24.92 -14.31
N VAL A 727 14.21 24.35 -15.49
CA VAL A 727 14.96 23.19 -15.97
C VAL A 727 16.21 23.70 -16.68
N SER A 728 17.36 23.31 -16.18
CA SER A 728 18.65 23.56 -16.87
C SER A 728 18.85 22.47 -17.93
N LEU A 729 18.95 22.88 -19.18
CA LEU A 729 19.24 21.95 -20.28
C LEU A 729 20.69 21.45 -20.18
N PRO A 730 21.01 20.22 -20.62
CA PRO A 730 22.37 19.73 -20.69
C PRO A 730 23.27 20.71 -21.48
N PRO A 731 24.47 21.04 -20.99
CA PRO A 731 25.34 22.05 -21.63
C PRO A 731 25.83 21.64 -23.03
N ASN A 732 25.87 20.34 -23.30
CA ASN A 732 26.36 19.78 -24.57
C ASN A 732 25.20 19.11 -25.35
N LEU A 733 24.00 19.71 -25.30
CA LEU A 733 22.85 19.19 -26.03
C LEU A 733 23.13 19.30 -27.55
N PRO A 734 23.17 18.20 -28.31
CA PRO A 734 23.41 18.24 -29.74
C PRO A 734 22.38 19.11 -30.49
N ALA A 735 22.79 19.67 -31.62
CA ALA A 735 21.83 20.38 -32.48
C ALA A 735 20.73 19.43 -32.97
N GLY A 736 19.47 19.80 -32.81
CA GLY A 736 18.34 18.93 -33.17
C GLY A 736 17.02 19.40 -32.56
N ASN A 737 15.97 18.65 -32.84
CA ASN A 737 14.63 18.90 -32.34
C ASN A 737 14.44 18.10 -31.01
N TYR A 738 13.85 18.75 -30.04
CA TYR A 738 13.62 18.18 -28.71
C TYR A 738 12.20 18.48 -28.24
N THR A 739 11.66 17.55 -27.45
CA THR A 739 10.40 17.75 -26.71
C THR A 739 10.68 17.63 -25.21
N VAL A 740 10.29 18.64 -24.45
CA VAL A 740 10.31 18.57 -22.98
C VAL A 740 8.91 18.38 -22.43
N PHE A 741 8.78 17.43 -21.52
CA PHE A 741 7.61 17.23 -20.67
C PHE A 741 7.95 17.69 -19.26
N THR A 742 7.06 18.46 -18.64
CA THR A 742 7.24 18.96 -17.28
C THR A 742 5.99 18.73 -16.45
N ALA A 743 6.17 18.39 -15.18
CA ALA A 743 5.09 18.35 -14.21
C ALA A 743 5.56 18.92 -12.88
N ILE A 744 4.63 19.47 -12.11
CA ILE A 744 4.89 19.95 -10.76
C ILE A 744 4.02 19.13 -9.82
N PHE A 745 4.63 18.64 -8.76
CA PHE A 745 4.02 17.82 -7.72
C PHE A 745 4.05 18.59 -6.41
N LEU A 746 2.95 18.59 -5.68
CA LEU A 746 2.85 19.18 -4.35
C LEU A 746 2.83 18.07 -3.31
N ASP A 747 3.70 18.16 -2.32
CA ASP A 747 3.85 17.16 -1.25
C ASP A 747 3.98 15.70 -1.78
N GLY A 748 4.61 15.57 -2.94
CA GLY A 748 4.83 14.27 -3.59
C GLY A 748 3.61 13.69 -4.32
N ASN A 749 2.50 14.41 -4.50
CA ASN A 749 1.34 13.91 -5.24
C ASN A 749 1.63 13.82 -6.75
N THR A 750 1.91 12.61 -7.23
CA THR A 750 2.24 12.34 -8.64
C THR A 750 1.03 11.90 -9.47
N ILE A 751 -0.17 11.82 -8.89
CA ILE A 751 -1.33 11.22 -9.53
C ILE A 751 -2.06 12.20 -10.42
N ASN A 752 -2.36 11.74 -11.64
CA ASN A 752 -3.08 12.50 -12.66
C ASN A 752 -2.52 13.92 -12.81
N PRO A 753 -1.21 14.04 -13.13
CA PRO A 753 -0.53 15.33 -13.19
C PRO A 753 -0.97 16.15 -14.40
N THR A 754 -0.93 17.47 -14.27
CA THR A 754 -1.00 18.34 -15.44
C THR A 754 0.38 18.40 -16.08
N ILE A 755 0.51 17.85 -17.29
CA ILE A 755 1.75 17.81 -18.04
C ILE A 755 1.88 19.06 -18.91
N GLY A 756 2.95 19.82 -18.70
CA GLY A 756 3.40 20.86 -19.63
C GLY A 756 4.25 20.23 -20.73
N ARG A 757 3.97 20.55 -21.99
CA ARG A 757 4.75 20.12 -23.17
C ARG A 757 5.28 21.32 -23.93
N MET A 758 6.52 21.21 -24.37
CA MET A 758 7.12 22.19 -25.27
C MET A 758 8.07 21.50 -26.24
N ASP A 759 7.94 21.83 -27.52
CA ASP A 759 8.88 21.44 -28.58
C ASP A 759 9.82 22.61 -28.84
N PHE A 760 11.11 22.34 -28.94
CA PHE A 760 12.12 23.36 -29.24
C PHE A 760 13.28 22.77 -30.04
N ARG A 761 14.09 23.67 -30.64
CA ARG A 761 15.29 23.29 -31.36
C ARG A 761 16.53 23.79 -30.62
N SER A 762 17.49 22.89 -30.40
CA SER A 762 18.84 23.23 -29.98
C SER A 762 19.70 23.54 -31.21
N ASN A 763 20.47 24.63 -31.15
CA ASN A 763 21.32 25.10 -32.27
C ASN A 763 22.74 24.55 -32.18
#